data_4355dc02fd8629afe4fd745ae8fdaaeb
#
_entry.id   4355dc02fd8629afe4fd745ae8fdaaeb
#
_cell.length_a   1.000
_cell.length_b   1.000
_cell.length_c   1.000
_cell.angle_alpha   90.00
_cell.angle_beta   90.00
_cell.angle_gamma   90.00
#
_symmetry.space_group_name_H-M   'P 1'
#
loop_
_entity.id
_entity.type
_entity.pdbx_description
1 polymer ?
#
loop_
_entity_poly.entity_id
_entity_poly.type
_entity_poly.pdbx_seq_one_letter_code
_entity_poly.pdbx_strand_id
1 'polypeptide(L)'
;MRVVSIGDLVTDYYYKDGKLIGANGGMTSHNIIANLAKMGIKTSTFACCGNDIQGKIDINSLEKINVDVENIKIIENVRTRCFHVSYYTDNGKLSFTSKKRCPFCNNKKWYDESLLDTDFILSNIKEDDILVFDNLNEKNQLIIDNTKNKKIIDLGQYFELEKMSDDEIIKKLENKFEIINFNERVTKYLLNRSNLKNDIELYNIIKPNLMTITRGENGATFIAENNVYNFKLLVKGNVVDSTGAGDAFLSSIIKDSIQNDFKYEGSKLEKWYENSNKLTSKVVSKMGARGHINSLFKIKKIDDLCTCDKFAYHERKKIKRCNININNLEKRVINAINSSATIKLDEIDFNSNGNYLFIGTGGSYAGSLFSSKIINTLYGSNTYSLYPRDVLYRNNNKIDKVILFSYSGTTNDIINSVKDFDKEKIYAITKGELQSIVLKTGILKKNILSYRSSSNKGKERGFLSFEGAVAPAAIFLKYYLDKTNSNININDFIENAIIYWNDQIEKLIDNNMIEEMKKHNLINIFRGDYADTASYDLESKITESGIFNCIVHEKKNFSHGRFINYENLGNNFSIYFKQHSTTSYEVELLNYLKPNCLLIESKYDDMLAEFDLLIASQFIIYYIGKILDIDVSKPKYSENAMKIYFYKGEL
;
A
#
# COMPACT_ATOMS: atom_id res chain seq x y z
N MET A 1 24.98 30.72 14.85
CA MET A 1 24.15 30.37 13.70
C MET A 1 24.77 29.17 12.98
N ARG A 2 24.04 28.09 12.79
CA ARG A 2 24.39 26.91 11.99
C ARG A 2 23.19 26.52 11.11
N VAL A 3 23.42 25.80 10.02
CA VAL A 3 22.37 25.26 9.17
C VAL A 3 22.16 23.81 9.55
N VAL A 4 20.93 23.43 9.80
CA VAL A 4 20.55 22.13 10.36
C VAL A 4 19.58 21.43 9.43
N SER A 5 19.93 20.24 8.91
CA SER A 5 18.99 19.40 8.20
C SER A 5 18.16 18.55 9.15
N ILE A 6 16.90 18.33 8.80
CA ILE A 6 15.97 17.49 9.55
C ILE A 6 15.39 16.44 8.60
N GLY A 7 15.62 15.16 8.90
CA GLY A 7 15.11 14.07 8.08
C GLY A 7 15.76 12.72 8.36
N ASP A 8 15.22 11.64 7.76
CA ASP A 8 15.81 10.32 7.84
C ASP A 8 17.04 10.22 6.92
N LEU A 9 18.07 9.50 7.37
CA LEU A 9 19.21 9.20 6.50
C LEU A 9 18.80 8.19 5.42
N VAL A 10 19.36 8.39 4.23
CA VAL A 10 19.07 7.56 3.05
C VAL A 10 20.36 7.28 2.30
N THR A 11 20.63 6.01 2.01
CA THR A 11 21.79 5.60 1.22
C THR A 11 21.43 5.48 -0.25
N ASP A 12 22.17 6.16 -1.12
CA ASP A 12 22.05 6.03 -2.56
C ASP A 12 23.04 4.98 -3.08
N TYR A 13 22.52 3.95 -3.77
CA TYR A 13 23.30 2.97 -4.50
C TYR A 13 23.36 3.35 -5.98
N TYR A 14 24.55 3.51 -6.50
CA TYR A 14 24.77 3.93 -7.88
C TYR A 14 25.10 2.75 -8.78
N TYR A 15 24.35 2.62 -9.86
CA TYR A 15 24.51 1.60 -10.88
C TYR A 15 24.85 2.27 -12.21
N LYS A 16 25.81 1.71 -12.91
CA LYS A 16 26.11 2.05 -14.29
C LYS A 16 25.92 0.84 -15.18
N ASP A 17 25.03 0.94 -16.15
CA ASP A 17 24.67 -0.16 -17.07
C ASP A 17 24.38 -1.48 -16.32
N GLY A 18 23.58 -1.39 -15.26
CA GLY A 18 23.18 -2.51 -14.42
C GLY A 18 24.23 -3.00 -13.40
N LYS A 19 25.46 -2.47 -13.42
CA LYS A 19 26.51 -2.85 -12.46
C LYS A 19 26.56 -1.85 -11.30
N LEU A 20 26.54 -2.36 -10.07
CA LEU A 20 26.73 -1.56 -8.87
C LEU A 20 28.18 -1.02 -8.84
N ILE A 21 28.33 0.30 -8.81
CA ILE A 21 29.62 1.00 -8.81
C ILE A 21 30.00 1.59 -7.46
N GLY A 22 29.03 1.77 -6.57
CA GLY A 22 29.28 2.28 -5.23
C GLY A 22 28.02 2.79 -4.55
N ALA A 23 28.22 3.36 -3.36
CA ALA A 23 27.16 3.98 -2.57
C ALA A 23 27.66 5.29 -1.95
N ASN A 24 26.73 6.16 -1.59
CA ASN A 24 26.98 7.38 -0.82
C ASN A 24 25.73 7.75 -0.01
N GLY A 25 25.86 8.68 0.93
CA GLY A 25 24.70 9.29 1.54
C GLY A 25 23.90 10.09 0.52
N GLY A 26 22.58 10.04 0.66
CA GLY A 26 21.61 10.74 -0.19
C GLY A 26 20.71 11.68 0.62
N MET A 27 19.53 11.93 0.10
CA MET A 27 18.48 12.81 0.61
C MET A 27 18.78 14.30 0.44
N THR A 28 17.78 15.04 -0.04
CA THR A 28 17.91 16.46 -0.42
C THR A 28 18.39 17.33 0.72
N SER A 29 17.77 17.30 1.90
CA SER A 29 18.18 18.12 3.05
C SER A 29 19.62 17.84 3.49
N HIS A 30 20.04 16.58 3.48
CA HIS A 30 21.40 16.19 3.83
C HIS A 30 22.43 16.49 2.74
N ASN A 31 22.04 16.48 1.46
CA ASN A 31 22.89 16.92 0.35
C ASN A 31 23.13 18.44 0.43
N ILE A 32 22.11 19.21 0.82
CA ILE A 32 22.21 20.65 1.02
C ILE A 32 23.26 20.98 2.10
N ILE A 33 23.15 20.37 3.29
CA ILE A 33 24.11 20.65 4.36
C ILE A 33 25.52 20.14 4.02
N ALA A 34 25.65 19.05 3.27
CA ALA A 34 26.93 18.56 2.79
C ALA A 34 27.62 19.58 1.88
N ASN A 35 26.91 20.21 0.98
CA ASN A 35 27.41 21.29 0.14
C ASN A 35 27.80 22.54 0.98
N LEU A 36 26.94 22.92 1.93
CA LEU A 36 27.17 24.05 2.82
C LEU A 36 28.42 23.85 3.68
N ALA A 37 28.57 22.66 4.28
CA ALA A 37 29.78 22.31 5.04
C ALA A 37 31.06 22.45 4.18
N LYS A 38 31.01 21.96 2.94
CA LYS A 38 32.11 22.09 2.00
C LYS A 38 32.41 23.54 1.63
N MET A 39 31.41 24.42 1.70
CA MET A 39 31.59 25.88 1.49
C MET A 39 31.95 26.65 2.78
N GLY A 40 32.25 25.95 3.89
CA GLY A 40 32.70 26.54 5.14
C GLY A 40 31.59 27.04 6.07
N ILE A 41 30.33 26.70 5.80
CA ILE A 41 29.21 27.01 6.69
C ILE A 41 29.16 25.95 7.80
N LYS A 42 28.93 26.35 9.04
CA LYS A 42 28.70 25.42 10.16
C LYS A 42 27.38 24.69 9.98
N THR A 43 27.42 23.35 9.94
CA THR A 43 26.27 22.52 9.68
C THR A 43 26.10 21.41 10.72
N SER A 44 24.88 20.99 10.96
CA SER A 44 24.51 19.86 11.81
C SER A 44 23.31 19.13 11.22
N THR A 45 22.96 17.96 11.74
CA THR A 45 21.78 17.22 11.33
C THR A 45 21.06 16.58 12.50
N PHE A 46 19.73 16.69 12.52
CA PHE A 46 18.84 15.82 13.31
C PHE A 46 18.30 14.75 12.38
N ALA A 47 18.73 13.53 12.59
CA ALA A 47 18.39 12.43 11.69
C ALA A 47 18.21 11.12 12.45
N CYS A 48 17.67 10.11 11.75
CA CYS A 48 17.70 8.75 12.24
C CYS A 48 18.08 7.77 11.12
N CYS A 49 18.68 6.64 11.53
CA CYS A 49 19.03 5.54 10.65
C CYS A 49 19.03 4.23 11.43
N GLY A 50 19.13 3.11 10.74
CA GLY A 50 19.34 1.80 11.35
C GLY A 50 20.78 1.57 11.78
N ASN A 51 20.99 0.65 12.72
CA ASN A 51 22.32 0.14 13.05
C ASN A 51 22.78 -0.88 12.00
N ASP A 52 23.01 -0.40 10.79
CA ASP A 52 23.41 -1.20 9.62
C ASP A 52 24.55 -0.53 8.82
N ILE A 53 25.02 -1.22 7.78
CA ILE A 53 26.11 -0.70 6.95
C ILE A 53 25.69 0.56 6.20
N GLN A 54 24.41 0.68 5.83
CA GLN A 54 23.85 1.81 5.14
C GLN A 54 23.90 3.07 6.03
N GLY A 55 23.40 2.97 7.27
CA GLY A 55 23.50 4.06 8.24
C GLY A 55 24.95 4.51 8.47
N LYS A 56 25.89 3.56 8.54
CA LYS A 56 27.33 3.87 8.68
C LYS A 56 27.88 4.59 7.46
N ILE A 57 27.48 4.21 6.24
CA ILE A 57 27.90 4.91 5.02
C ILE A 57 27.41 6.37 5.06
N ASP A 58 26.16 6.58 5.46
CA ASP A 58 25.58 7.94 5.51
C ASP A 58 26.25 8.81 6.55
N ILE A 59 26.39 8.34 7.80
CA ILE A 59 27.06 9.06 8.88
C ILE A 59 28.48 9.41 8.46
N ASN A 60 29.29 8.44 8.03
CA ASN A 60 30.66 8.65 7.60
C ASN A 60 30.77 9.64 6.42
N SER A 61 29.78 9.67 5.53
CA SER A 61 29.77 10.61 4.41
C SER A 61 29.59 12.06 4.84
N LEU A 62 28.94 12.30 5.97
CA LEU A 62 28.73 13.61 6.58
C LEU A 62 29.90 14.01 7.49
N GLU A 63 30.36 13.10 8.35
CA GLU A 63 31.52 13.35 9.25
C GLU A 63 32.79 13.77 8.49
N LYS A 64 33.09 13.08 7.38
CA LYS A 64 34.27 13.35 6.54
C LYS A 64 34.34 14.77 5.97
N ILE A 65 33.23 15.49 5.99
CA ILE A 65 33.13 16.87 5.50
C ILE A 65 32.79 17.87 6.61
N ASN A 66 32.97 17.45 7.87
CA ASN A 66 32.77 18.24 9.07
C ASN A 66 31.32 18.69 9.30
N VAL A 67 30.33 17.89 8.89
CA VAL A 67 28.95 18.04 9.39
C VAL A 67 28.91 17.49 10.80
N ASP A 68 28.33 18.23 11.73
CA ASP A 68 28.06 17.74 13.07
C ASP A 68 26.94 16.69 13.03
N VAL A 69 27.26 15.45 13.43
CA VAL A 69 26.40 14.26 13.37
C VAL A 69 25.98 13.74 14.76
N GLU A 70 26.28 14.49 15.83
CA GLU A 70 25.99 14.07 17.22
C GLU A 70 24.52 13.82 17.48
N ASN A 71 23.63 14.48 16.72
CA ASN A 71 22.18 14.36 16.84
C ASN A 71 21.56 13.31 15.90
N ILE A 72 22.37 12.39 15.39
CA ILE A 72 21.85 11.25 14.62
C ILE A 72 21.50 10.13 15.57
N LYS A 73 20.23 9.74 15.60
CA LYS A 73 19.73 8.62 16.40
C LYS A 73 19.86 7.31 15.62
N ILE A 74 20.74 6.44 16.09
CA ILE A 74 20.89 5.09 15.55
C ILE A 74 19.84 4.18 16.22
N ILE A 75 19.00 3.53 15.42
CA ILE A 75 17.88 2.73 15.90
C ILE A 75 18.18 1.24 15.66
N GLU A 76 18.11 0.47 16.75
CA GLU A 76 18.35 -0.97 16.69
C GLU A 76 17.21 -1.70 15.97
N ASN A 77 17.54 -2.77 15.26
CA ASN A 77 16.60 -3.63 14.54
C ASN A 77 15.79 -2.91 13.46
N VAL A 78 16.29 -1.78 12.96
CA VAL A 78 15.73 -0.99 11.87
C VAL A 78 16.71 -0.97 10.72
N ARG A 79 16.19 -1.02 9.50
CA ARG A 79 16.99 -0.89 8.29
C ARG A 79 16.94 0.55 7.77
N THR A 80 18.11 1.12 7.50
CA THR A 80 18.24 2.42 6.84
C THR A 80 17.62 2.37 5.44
N ARG A 81 16.91 3.43 5.06
CA ARG A 81 16.32 3.58 3.71
C ARG A 81 17.41 3.65 2.66
N CYS A 82 17.11 3.16 1.46
CA CYS A 82 18.03 3.31 0.33
C CYS A 82 17.29 3.52 -0.99
N PHE A 83 17.94 4.24 -1.90
CA PHE A 83 17.52 4.40 -3.29
C PHE A 83 18.52 3.75 -4.23
N HIS A 84 18.03 3.29 -5.37
CA HIS A 84 18.82 2.83 -6.48
C HIS A 84 18.81 3.89 -7.57
N VAL A 85 19.98 4.43 -7.86
CA VAL A 85 20.22 5.41 -8.91
C VAL A 85 20.92 4.68 -10.06
N SER A 86 20.19 4.43 -11.15
CA SER A 86 20.71 3.71 -12.30
C SER A 86 20.94 4.66 -13.47
N TYR A 87 22.16 4.65 -13.99
CA TYR A 87 22.56 5.38 -15.17
C TYR A 87 22.81 4.43 -16.32
N TYR A 88 22.27 4.76 -17.51
CA TYR A 88 22.39 3.99 -18.73
C TYR A 88 23.15 4.79 -19.78
N THR A 89 24.31 4.27 -20.21
CA THR A 89 25.21 4.99 -21.14
C THR A 89 24.71 5.07 -22.57
N ASP A 90 23.87 4.12 -22.98
CA ASP A 90 23.29 4.04 -24.33
C ASP A 90 22.32 5.18 -24.65
N ASN A 91 21.62 5.72 -23.64
CA ASN A 91 20.61 6.76 -23.82
C ASN A 91 20.71 7.93 -22.84
N GLY A 92 21.74 7.95 -21.99
CA GLY A 92 21.93 8.99 -20.95
C GLY A 92 20.83 9.05 -19.90
N LYS A 93 19.97 8.02 -19.82
CA LYS A 93 18.80 8.02 -18.93
C LYS A 93 19.18 7.69 -17.50
N LEU A 94 18.67 8.51 -16.58
CA LEU A 94 18.70 8.26 -15.14
C LEU A 94 17.38 7.69 -14.67
N SER A 95 17.43 6.66 -13.84
CA SER A 95 16.24 6.16 -13.14
C SER A 95 16.48 6.09 -11.63
N PHE A 96 15.47 6.48 -10.89
CA PHE A 96 15.44 6.39 -9.43
C PHE A 96 14.40 5.35 -9.03
N THR A 97 14.81 4.36 -8.25
CA THR A 97 13.88 3.37 -7.71
C THR A 97 14.06 3.24 -6.21
N SER A 98 12.99 3.47 -5.46
CA SER A 98 12.94 3.07 -4.05
C SER A 98 12.36 1.66 -3.98
N LYS A 99 13.10 0.73 -3.41
CA LYS A 99 12.60 -0.62 -3.16
C LYS A 99 12.31 -0.76 -1.67
N LYS A 100 11.06 -0.96 -1.31
CA LYS A 100 10.66 -1.16 0.10
C LYS A 100 11.23 -2.44 0.72
N ARG A 101 11.73 -3.36 -0.08
CA ARG A 101 12.42 -4.57 0.36
C ARG A 101 13.91 -4.45 0.14
N CYS A 102 14.70 -5.24 0.84
CA CYS A 102 16.14 -5.28 0.66
C CYS A 102 16.48 -5.50 -0.81
N PRO A 103 17.27 -4.62 -1.45
CA PRO A 103 17.63 -4.75 -2.84
C PRO A 103 18.56 -5.94 -3.11
N PHE A 104 19.16 -6.53 -2.08
CA PHE A 104 20.14 -7.61 -2.20
C PHE A 104 19.53 -9.00 -1.96
N CYS A 105 18.71 -9.16 -0.92
CA CYS A 105 18.09 -10.46 -0.59
C CYS A 105 16.57 -10.49 -0.75
N ASN A 106 15.93 -9.34 -1.04
CA ASN A 106 14.49 -9.16 -1.15
C ASN A 106 13.67 -9.57 0.09
N ASN A 107 14.31 -9.85 1.22
CA ASN A 107 13.66 -10.39 2.40
C ASN A 107 13.12 -9.30 3.33
N LYS A 108 13.84 -8.20 3.51
CA LYS A 108 13.53 -7.23 4.54
C LYS A 108 13.07 -5.90 3.99
N LYS A 109 12.02 -5.39 4.62
CA LYS A 109 11.45 -4.09 4.42
C LYS A 109 12.06 -3.09 5.41
N TRP A 110 12.38 -1.86 4.97
CA TRP A 110 12.68 -0.76 5.87
C TRP A 110 11.39 -0.16 6.47
N TYR A 111 11.54 0.74 7.44
CA TYR A 111 10.42 1.46 8.04
C TYR A 111 9.68 2.35 7.01
N ASP A 112 8.36 2.41 7.13
CA ASP A 112 7.51 3.17 6.19
C ASP A 112 7.36 4.64 6.58
N GLU A 113 7.33 4.92 7.89
CA GLU A 113 7.18 6.27 8.47
C GLU A 113 8.52 6.75 9.03
N SER A 114 8.70 8.06 9.12
CA SER A 114 9.89 8.65 9.74
C SER A 114 9.98 8.26 11.22
N LEU A 115 11.19 7.90 11.67
CA LEU A 115 11.48 7.53 13.05
C LEU A 115 12.09 8.69 13.84
N LEU A 116 12.04 9.91 13.32
CA LEU A 116 12.50 11.11 14.02
C LEU A 116 11.81 11.27 15.38
N ASP A 117 12.58 11.66 16.36
CA ASP A 117 12.11 12.00 17.70
C ASP A 117 11.86 13.52 17.77
N THR A 118 10.61 13.91 17.54
CA THR A 118 10.24 15.33 17.45
C THR A 118 10.47 16.08 18.75
N ASP A 119 10.25 15.47 19.90
CA ASP A 119 10.42 16.11 21.19
C ASP A 119 11.90 16.35 21.50
N PHE A 120 12.76 15.36 21.19
CA PHE A 120 14.20 15.53 21.27
C PHE A 120 14.69 16.65 20.36
N ILE A 121 14.21 16.70 19.11
CA ILE A 121 14.60 17.72 18.13
C ILE A 121 14.20 19.11 18.62
N LEU A 122 12.95 19.30 19.02
CA LEU A 122 12.43 20.58 19.53
C LEU A 122 13.19 21.07 20.75
N SER A 123 13.64 20.15 21.62
CA SER A 123 14.41 20.48 22.83
C SER A 123 15.88 20.85 22.55
N ASN A 124 16.44 20.48 21.37
CA ASN A 124 17.86 20.63 21.05
C ASN A 124 18.14 21.60 19.88
N ILE A 125 17.11 22.11 19.21
CA ILE A 125 17.23 23.19 18.24
C ILE A 125 17.62 24.48 18.96
N LYS A 126 18.65 25.17 18.49
CA LYS A 126 19.06 26.48 19.01
C LYS A 126 18.28 27.60 18.33
N GLU A 127 18.04 28.69 19.04
CA GLU A 127 17.24 29.81 18.54
C GLU A 127 17.78 30.42 17.22
N ASP A 128 19.10 30.40 17.05
CA ASP A 128 19.78 30.93 15.87
C ASP A 128 20.04 29.89 14.75
N ASP A 129 19.53 28.66 14.88
CA ASP A 129 19.65 27.63 13.84
C ASP A 129 18.75 27.97 12.65
N ILE A 130 19.22 27.63 11.44
CA ILE A 130 18.44 27.66 10.20
C ILE A 130 18.08 26.22 9.86
N LEU A 131 16.78 25.92 9.76
CA LEU A 131 16.28 24.57 9.56
C LEU A 131 16.02 24.28 8.10
N VAL A 132 16.51 23.14 7.61
CA VAL A 132 16.36 22.71 6.21
C VAL A 132 15.55 21.42 6.15
N PHE A 133 14.47 21.44 5.37
CA PHE A 133 13.55 20.35 5.13
C PHE A 133 13.50 19.97 3.65
N ASP A 134 13.04 18.75 3.36
CA ASP A 134 12.82 18.25 1.99
C ASP A 134 11.44 17.61 1.77
N ASN A 135 10.60 17.59 2.80
CA ASN A 135 9.24 17.08 2.73
C ASN A 135 8.36 17.65 3.85
N LEU A 136 7.05 17.49 3.71
CA LEU A 136 6.00 17.98 4.63
C LEU A 136 5.31 16.84 5.39
N ASN A 137 6.04 15.77 5.73
CA ASN A 137 5.48 14.68 6.55
C ASN A 137 5.04 15.20 7.93
N GLU A 138 4.24 14.41 8.65
CA GLU A 138 3.66 14.82 9.93
C GLU A 138 4.71 15.26 10.95
N LYS A 139 5.85 14.57 11.03
CA LYS A 139 6.92 14.91 11.98
C LYS A 139 7.64 16.22 11.63
N ASN A 140 7.98 16.40 10.35
CA ASN A 140 8.53 17.66 9.88
C ASN A 140 7.55 18.81 10.12
N GLN A 141 6.26 18.58 9.87
CA GLN A 141 5.22 19.60 10.09
C GLN A 141 5.13 20.00 11.56
N LEU A 142 5.20 19.04 12.50
CA LEU A 142 5.24 19.34 13.94
C LEU A 142 6.42 20.25 14.29
N ILE A 143 7.59 20.00 13.74
CA ILE A 143 8.78 20.84 14.00
C ILE A 143 8.62 22.22 13.36
N ILE A 144 8.12 22.28 12.11
CA ILE A 144 7.86 23.53 11.39
C ILE A 144 6.90 24.42 12.19
N ASP A 145 5.83 23.85 12.73
CA ASP A 145 4.79 24.60 13.42
C ASP A 145 5.18 25.03 14.86
N ASN A 146 6.12 24.32 15.49
CA ASN A 146 6.52 24.56 16.87
C ASN A 146 7.87 25.28 17.04
N THR A 147 8.49 25.79 15.95
CA THR A 147 9.74 26.55 16.01
C THR A 147 9.59 27.92 15.37
N LYS A 148 10.33 28.93 15.90
CA LYS A 148 10.41 30.29 15.34
C LYS A 148 11.59 30.47 14.41
N ASN A 149 12.44 29.48 14.26
CA ASN A 149 13.65 29.48 13.43
C ASN A 149 13.34 29.82 11.96
N LYS A 150 14.31 30.40 11.26
CA LYS A 150 14.24 30.47 9.80
C LYS A 150 14.20 29.08 9.21
N LYS A 151 13.26 28.82 8.33
CA LYS A 151 12.99 27.53 7.72
C LYS A 151 13.17 27.61 6.21
N ILE A 152 13.82 26.61 5.67
CA ILE A 152 14.07 26.47 4.24
C ILE A 152 13.57 25.10 3.82
N ILE A 153 12.87 25.03 2.70
CA ILE A 153 12.38 23.75 2.17
C ILE A 153 12.67 23.61 0.68
N ASP A 154 13.10 22.42 0.28
CA ASP A 154 13.16 21.99 -1.13
C ASP A 154 12.08 20.96 -1.40
N LEU A 155 11.08 21.31 -2.19
CA LEU A 155 10.01 20.43 -2.62
C LEU A 155 10.24 19.98 -4.06
N GLY A 156 11.27 19.15 -4.26
CA GLY A 156 11.61 18.57 -5.55
C GLY A 156 10.69 17.43 -6.02
N GLN A 157 9.80 16.92 -5.15
CA GLN A 157 8.89 15.81 -5.47
C GLN A 157 7.48 16.11 -4.98
N TYR A 158 6.48 15.80 -5.83
CA TYR A 158 5.07 16.09 -5.55
C TYR A 158 4.24 14.91 -5.01
N PHE A 159 4.82 13.71 -4.88
CA PHE A 159 4.08 12.50 -4.45
C PHE A 159 3.39 12.63 -3.08
N GLU A 160 3.95 13.43 -2.19
CA GLU A 160 3.32 13.70 -0.90
C GLU A 160 2.19 14.71 -1.04
N LEU A 161 2.36 15.69 -1.93
CA LEU A 161 1.37 16.72 -2.21
C LEU A 161 0.12 16.15 -2.89
N GLU A 162 0.25 15.07 -3.69
CA GLU A 162 -0.88 14.37 -4.29
C GLU A 162 -1.88 13.80 -3.26
N LYS A 163 -1.43 13.55 -2.05
CA LYS A 163 -2.24 12.96 -0.96
C LYS A 163 -2.98 14.00 -0.12
N MET A 164 -2.66 15.28 -0.30
CA MET A 164 -3.18 16.40 0.48
C MET A 164 -4.24 17.15 -0.34
N SER A 165 -5.18 17.83 0.33
CA SER A 165 -6.05 18.82 -0.29
C SER A 165 -5.28 20.11 -0.61
N ASP A 166 -5.83 20.97 -1.48
CA ASP A 166 -5.20 22.25 -1.80
C ASP A 166 -5.10 23.16 -0.56
N ASP A 167 -6.16 23.21 0.24
CA ASP A 167 -6.18 23.96 1.50
C ASP A 167 -5.14 23.44 2.47
N GLU A 168 -4.93 22.13 2.52
CA GLU A 168 -3.91 21.51 3.38
C GLU A 168 -2.49 21.89 2.92
N ILE A 169 -2.22 21.89 1.62
CA ILE A 169 -0.92 22.29 1.07
C ILE A 169 -0.66 23.76 1.40
N ILE A 170 -1.62 24.64 1.14
CA ILE A 170 -1.49 26.07 1.43
C ILE A 170 -1.24 26.27 2.92
N LYS A 171 -2.04 25.68 3.79
CA LYS A 171 -1.88 25.79 5.25
C LYS A 171 -0.51 25.32 5.75
N LYS A 172 0.08 24.33 5.09
CA LYS A 172 1.42 23.82 5.42
C LYS A 172 2.55 24.73 4.95
N LEU A 173 2.34 25.54 3.93
CA LEU A 173 3.37 26.36 3.30
C LEU A 173 3.27 27.86 3.62
N GLU A 174 2.05 28.40 3.75
CA GLU A 174 1.82 29.85 3.86
C GLU A 174 2.52 30.48 5.07
N ASN A 175 3.33 31.52 4.82
CA ASN A 175 4.07 32.31 5.81
C ASN A 175 4.98 31.49 6.74
N LYS A 176 5.43 30.30 6.32
CA LYS A 176 6.21 29.43 7.21
C LYS A 176 7.70 29.35 6.86
N PHE A 177 8.07 29.74 5.66
CA PHE A 177 9.42 29.53 5.16
C PHE A 177 10.09 30.82 4.75
N GLU A 178 11.37 30.93 5.09
CA GLU A 178 12.29 31.97 4.63
C GLU A 178 12.56 31.79 3.13
N ILE A 179 12.89 30.54 2.73
CA ILE A 179 13.14 30.18 1.33
C ILE A 179 12.36 28.91 1.00
N ILE A 180 11.67 28.94 -0.13
CA ILE A 180 11.08 27.75 -0.75
C ILE A 180 11.71 27.54 -2.12
N ASN A 181 12.21 26.33 -2.36
CA ASN A 181 12.65 25.91 -3.69
C ASN A 181 11.68 24.87 -4.27
N PHE A 182 11.27 25.10 -5.52
CA PHE A 182 10.54 24.15 -6.34
C PHE A 182 11.35 23.80 -7.58
N ASN A 183 11.09 22.66 -8.19
CA ASN A 183 11.44 22.46 -9.59
C ASN A 183 10.26 22.78 -10.51
N GLU A 184 10.50 22.93 -11.80
CA GLU A 184 9.48 23.25 -12.79
C GLU A 184 8.30 22.26 -12.78
N ARG A 185 8.57 20.99 -12.53
CA ARG A 185 7.54 19.93 -12.50
C ARG A 185 6.57 20.11 -11.33
N VAL A 186 7.10 20.38 -10.14
CA VAL A 186 6.27 20.62 -8.95
C VAL A 186 5.51 21.92 -9.09
N THR A 187 6.15 22.97 -9.61
CA THR A 187 5.49 24.25 -9.87
C THR A 187 4.30 24.08 -10.83
N LYS A 188 4.51 23.44 -11.97
CA LYS A 188 3.41 23.17 -12.93
C LYS A 188 2.29 22.33 -12.30
N TYR A 189 2.64 21.36 -11.46
CA TYR A 189 1.66 20.56 -10.74
C TYR A 189 0.80 21.43 -9.80
N LEU A 190 1.43 22.30 -9.00
CA LEU A 190 0.72 23.19 -8.07
C LEU A 190 -0.13 24.22 -8.81
N LEU A 191 0.38 24.85 -9.85
CA LEU A 191 -0.36 25.83 -10.67
C LEU A 191 -1.62 25.21 -11.27
N ASN A 192 -1.48 24.05 -11.91
CA ASN A 192 -2.61 23.34 -12.54
C ASN A 192 -3.66 22.91 -11.53
N ARG A 193 -3.22 22.42 -10.37
CA ARG A 193 -4.09 21.91 -9.34
C ARG A 193 -4.90 23.01 -8.66
N SER A 194 -4.25 24.14 -8.33
CA SER A 194 -4.89 25.29 -7.68
C SER A 194 -5.47 26.30 -8.66
N ASN A 195 -5.51 25.96 -9.96
CA ASN A 195 -6.03 26.81 -11.04
C ASN A 195 -5.37 28.19 -11.09
N LEU A 196 -4.06 28.26 -10.83
CA LEU A 196 -3.26 29.49 -10.87
C LEU A 196 -2.62 29.68 -12.24
N LYS A 197 -2.50 30.95 -12.66
CA LYS A 197 -2.03 31.31 -14.01
C LYS A 197 -0.51 31.36 -14.15
N ASN A 198 0.18 31.70 -13.07
CA ASN A 198 1.62 31.94 -13.11
C ASN A 198 2.27 31.82 -11.73
N ASP A 199 3.61 31.88 -11.72
CA ASP A 199 4.44 31.67 -10.53
C ASP A 199 4.24 32.74 -9.45
N ILE A 200 3.89 33.99 -9.84
CA ILE A 200 3.68 35.07 -8.88
C ILE A 200 2.37 34.89 -8.11
N GLU A 201 1.35 34.28 -8.71
CA GLU A 201 0.13 33.94 -7.99
C GLU A 201 0.39 32.88 -6.93
N LEU A 202 1.23 31.87 -7.24
CA LEU A 202 1.65 30.85 -6.27
C LEU A 202 2.47 31.49 -5.14
N TYR A 203 3.42 32.37 -5.47
CA TYR A 203 4.18 33.13 -4.48
C TYR A 203 3.28 33.94 -3.53
N ASN A 204 2.28 34.64 -4.08
CA ASN A 204 1.36 35.47 -3.31
C ASN A 204 0.46 34.65 -2.36
N ILE A 205 0.20 33.40 -2.65
CA ILE A 205 -0.53 32.49 -1.77
C ILE A 205 0.38 31.96 -0.66
N ILE A 206 1.57 31.49 -1.03
CA ILE A 206 2.49 30.82 -0.07
C ILE A 206 3.24 31.84 0.76
N LYS A 207 3.59 32.98 0.21
CA LYS A 207 4.27 34.14 0.86
C LYS A 207 5.60 33.79 1.56
N PRO A 208 6.53 33.10 0.91
CA PRO A 208 7.90 32.99 1.44
C PRO A 208 8.64 34.33 1.24
N ASN A 209 9.76 34.56 1.94
CA ASN A 209 10.58 35.72 1.66
C ASN A 209 11.29 35.59 0.31
N LEU A 210 11.74 34.38 -0.05
CA LEU A 210 12.27 34.07 -1.37
C LEU A 210 11.66 32.75 -1.89
N MET A 211 11.08 32.76 -3.08
CA MET A 211 10.74 31.57 -3.84
C MET A 211 11.69 31.38 -5.00
N THR A 212 12.28 30.21 -5.14
CA THR A 212 13.11 29.84 -6.29
C THR A 212 12.51 28.67 -7.03
N ILE A 213 12.58 28.72 -8.38
CA ILE A 213 12.07 27.67 -9.24
C ILE A 213 13.17 27.27 -10.22
N THR A 214 13.69 26.04 -10.07
CA THR A 214 14.69 25.49 -11.00
C THR A 214 14.01 24.93 -12.25
N ARG A 215 14.52 25.31 -13.45
CA ARG A 215 13.96 24.95 -14.76
C ARG A 215 14.93 24.16 -15.65
N GLY A 216 15.90 23.48 -15.03
CA GLY A 216 16.91 22.69 -15.73
C GLY A 216 17.72 23.56 -16.72
N GLU A 217 17.73 23.17 -17.99
CA GLU A 217 18.44 23.91 -19.04
C GLU A 217 17.84 25.29 -19.35
N ASN A 218 16.64 25.56 -18.90
CA ASN A 218 15.96 26.86 -19.06
C ASN A 218 16.35 27.85 -17.94
N GLY A 219 17.22 27.45 -17.00
CA GLY A 219 17.71 28.34 -15.94
C GLY A 219 16.87 28.29 -14.66
N ALA A 220 16.55 29.45 -14.09
CA ALA A 220 15.74 29.53 -12.87
C ALA A 220 14.94 30.83 -12.79
N THR A 221 13.85 30.80 -12.03
CA THR A 221 13.04 31.97 -11.66
C THR A 221 13.19 32.20 -10.15
N PHE A 222 13.45 33.45 -9.75
CA PHE A 222 13.43 33.89 -8.36
C PHE A 222 12.28 34.88 -8.18
N ILE A 223 11.58 34.78 -7.07
CA ILE A 223 10.50 35.72 -6.72
C ILE A 223 10.73 36.17 -5.28
N ALA A 224 10.88 37.45 -5.10
CA ALA A 224 11.06 38.11 -3.80
C ALA A 224 10.40 39.50 -3.86
N GLU A 225 9.79 39.94 -2.74
CA GLU A 225 9.16 41.27 -2.64
C GLU A 225 8.23 41.60 -3.82
N ASN A 226 7.48 40.59 -4.29
CA ASN A 226 6.57 40.64 -5.45
C ASN A 226 7.25 40.91 -6.82
N ASN A 227 8.57 40.84 -6.90
CA ASN A 227 9.32 40.96 -8.14
C ASN A 227 9.75 39.61 -8.67
N VAL A 228 9.64 39.41 -9.97
CA VAL A 228 10.02 38.15 -10.66
C VAL A 228 11.32 38.38 -11.43
N TYR A 229 12.33 37.56 -11.14
CA TYR A 229 13.63 37.58 -11.79
C TYR A 229 13.83 36.25 -12.53
N ASN A 230 13.99 36.31 -13.85
CA ASN A 230 14.22 35.14 -14.70
C ASN A 230 15.66 35.10 -15.17
N PHE A 231 16.36 34.04 -14.83
CA PHE A 231 17.78 33.85 -15.17
C PHE A 231 17.91 32.67 -16.17
N LYS A 232 18.66 32.93 -17.25
CA LYS A 232 19.02 31.88 -18.24
C LYS A 232 20.21 31.09 -17.77
N LEU A 233 20.34 29.85 -18.26
CA LEU A 233 21.51 29.01 -17.95
C LEU A 233 22.79 29.68 -18.45
N LEU A 234 23.73 29.91 -17.52
CA LEU A 234 24.99 30.61 -17.81
C LEU A 234 26.09 29.64 -18.27
N VAL A 235 26.19 28.46 -17.67
CA VAL A 235 27.24 27.48 -17.95
C VAL A 235 26.56 26.13 -18.27
N LYS A 236 26.77 25.67 -19.51
CA LYS A 236 26.44 24.30 -19.89
C LYS A 236 27.58 23.40 -19.42
N GLY A 237 27.41 22.75 -18.27
CA GLY A 237 28.35 21.73 -17.80
C GLY A 237 28.28 20.46 -18.65
N ASN A 238 29.37 19.68 -18.63
CA ASN A 238 29.33 18.31 -19.15
C ASN A 238 28.50 17.46 -18.16
N VAL A 239 27.24 17.18 -18.46
CA VAL A 239 26.31 16.50 -17.56
C VAL A 239 26.60 14.99 -17.59
N VAL A 240 27.18 14.50 -16.50
CA VAL A 240 27.39 13.08 -16.24
C VAL A 240 26.19 12.50 -15.46
N ASP A 241 25.72 13.26 -14.45
CA ASP A 241 24.62 12.86 -13.58
C ASP A 241 23.93 14.12 -13.04
N SER A 242 22.63 14.25 -13.25
CA SER A 242 21.86 15.41 -12.76
C SER A 242 21.42 15.30 -11.29
N THR A 243 21.76 14.18 -10.61
CA THR A 243 21.41 13.97 -9.20
C THR A 243 22.11 15.02 -8.32
N GLY A 244 21.33 15.67 -7.46
CA GLY A 244 21.83 16.71 -6.55
C GLY A 244 22.00 18.09 -7.18
N ALA A 245 21.61 18.30 -8.44
CA ALA A 245 21.66 19.61 -9.08
C ALA A 245 20.83 20.67 -8.34
N GLY A 246 19.60 20.34 -7.95
CA GLY A 246 18.72 21.19 -7.14
C GLY A 246 19.30 21.45 -5.75
N ASP A 247 19.82 20.39 -5.12
CA ASP A 247 20.44 20.48 -3.78
C ASP A 247 21.63 21.45 -3.78
N ALA A 248 22.50 21.37 -4.80
CA ALA A 248 23.63 22.27 -4.98
C ALA A 248 23.19 23.71 -5.26
N PHE A 249 22.19 23.87 -6.12
CA PHE A 249 21.61 25.17 -6.42
C PHE A 249 21.13 25.86 -5.14
N LEU A 250 20.26 25.20 -4.36
CA LEU A 250 19.70 25.75 -3.13
C LEU A 250 20.79 25.97 -2.06
N SER A 251 21.80 25.10 -1.97
CA SER A 251 22.90 25.26 -1.03
C SER A 251 23.65 26.58 -1.28
N SER A 252 23.92 26.95 -2.53
CA SER A 252 24.55 28.21 -2.87
C SER A 252 23.67 29.41 -2.50
N ILE A 253 22.39 29.35 -2.77
CA ILE A 253 21.42 30.39 -2.41
C ILE A 253 21.35 30.56 -0.88
N ILE A 254 21.33 29.48 -0.10
CA ILE A 254 21.36 29.55 1.37
C ILE A 254 22.65 30.25 1.85
N LYS A 255 23.81 29.88 1.32
CA LYS A 255 25.07 30.53 1.67
C LYS A 255 25.03 32.01 1.39
N ASP A 256 24.62 32.40 0.18
CA ASP A 256 24.58 33.82 -0.21
C ASP A 256 23.52 34.57 0.63
N SER A 257 22.39 33.94 0.99
CA SER A 257 21.39 34.53 1.89
C SER A 257 21.99 34.80 3.29
N ILE A 258 22.71 33.85 3.87
CA ILE A 258 23.39 34.01 5.17
C ILE A 258 24.38 35.17 5.13
N GLN A 259 25.18 35.26 4.06
CA GLN A 259 26.18 36.30 3.91
C GLN A 259 25.60 37.72 3.70
N ASN A 260 24.31 37.80 3.31
CA ASN A 260 23.60 39.05 3.08
C ASN A 260 22.41 39.24 4.06
N ASP A 261 22.47 38.63 5.24
CA ASP A 261 21.44 38.75 6.30
C ASP A 261 20.01 38.55 5.80
N PHE A 262 19.80 37.62 4.82
CA PHE A 262 18.51 37.32 4.20
C PHE A 262 17.81 38.52 3.57
N LYS A 263 18.59 39.45 2.97
CA LYS A 263 18.06 40.58 2.20
C LYS A 263 18.08 40.27 0.71
N TYR A 264 16.91 40.15 0.11
CA TYR A 264 16.69 39.65 -1.26
C TYR A 264 16.60 40.79 -2.30
N GLU A 265 17.61 41.67 -2.34
CA GLU A 265 17.69 42.76 -3.30
C GLU A 265 18.00 42.26 -4.71
N GLY A 266 17.30 42.73 -5.73
CA GLY A 266 17.40 42.24 -7.10
C GLY A 266 18.78 42.22 -7.71
N SER A 267 19.60 43.25 -7.42
CA SER A 267 21.01 43.36 -7.88
C SER A 267 21.92 42.26 -7.29
N LYS A 268 21.57 41.72 -6.13
CA LYS A 268 22.29 40.64 -5.49
C LYS A 268 21.84 39.25 -6.00
N LEU A 269 20.55 39.10 -6.34
CA LEU A 269 19.97 37.83 -6.77
C LEU A 269 20.61 37.30 -8.06
N GLU A 270 21.02 38.20 -8.99
CA GLU A 270 21.75 37.80 -10.20
C GLU A 270 23.09 37.13 -9.82
N LYS A 271 23.84 37.75 -8.90
CA LYS A 271 25.09 37.19 -8.41
C LYS A 271 24.92 35.86 -7.70
N TRP A 272 23.86 35.70 -6.92
CA TRP A 272 23.54 34.45 -6.24
C TRP A 272 23.23 33.34 -7.26
N TYR A 273 22.49 33.71 -8.31
CA TYR A 273 22.23 32.79 -9.42
C TYR A 273 23.53 32.34 -10.12
N GLU A 274 24.45 33.26 -10.41
CA GLU A 274 25.74 32.91 -10.99
C GLU A 274 26.53 31.92 -10.11
N ASN A 275 26.59 32.18 -8.78
CA ASN A 275 27.24 31.29 -7.82
C ASN A 275 26.61 29.92 -7.80
N SER A 276 25.27 29.84 -7.77
CA SER A 276 24.53 28.59 -7.76
C SER A 276 24.72 27.81 -9.07
N ASN A 277 24.74 28.48 -10.23
CA ASN A 277 24.99 27.87 -11.51
C ASN A 277 26.39 27.24 -11.61
N LYS A 278 27.42 27.95 -11.09
CA LYS A 278 28.78 27.42 -11.01
C LYS A 278 28.91 26.18 -10.13
N LEU A 279 28.24 26.16 -8.97
CA LEU A 279 28.24 24.99 -8.08
C LEU A 279 27.48 23.82 -8.72
N THR A 280 26.32 24.07 -9.25
CA THR A 280 25.50 23.07 -9.94
C THR A 280 26.26 22.40 -11.09
N SER A 281 26.97 23.19 -11.91
CA SER A 281 27.81 22.67 -13.01
C SER A 281 28.91 21.71 -12.54
N LYS A 282 29.50 21.96 -11.36
CA LYS A 282 30.46 21.04 -10.74
C LYS A 282 29.82 19.74 -10.28
N VAL A 283 28.62 19.84 -9.68
CA VAL A 283 27.88 18.67 -9.18
C VAL A 283 27.50 17.77 -10.33
N VAL A 284 26.86 18.28 -11.36
CA VAL A 284 26.37 17.45 -12.50
C VAL A 284 27.50 16.85 -13.34
N SER A 285 28.74 17.31 -13.18
CA SER A 285 29.90 16.73 -13.85
C SER A 285 30.46 15.47 -13.19
N LYS A 286 29.88 15.03 -12.09
CA LYS A 286 30.29 13.83 -11.33
C LYS A 286 29.08 12.92 -11.07
N MET A 287 29.35 11.64 -10.84
CA MET A 287 28.35 10.68 -10.47
C MET A 287 27.92 10.86 -9.02
N GLY A 288 26.61 10.98 -8.78
CA GLY A 288 25.99 11.10 -7.46
C GLY A 288 25.96 12.51 -6.88
N ALA A 289 24.94 12.79 -6.07
CA ALA A 289 24.68 14.12 -5.48
C ALA A 289 25.87 14.70 -4.70
N ARG A 290 26.68 13.84 -4.09
CA ARG A 290 27.89 14.21 -3.34
C ARG A 290 29.19 13.83 -4.05
N GLY A 291 29.13 13.39 -5.32
CA GLY A 291 30.30 12.87 -6.06
C GLY A 291 31.40 13.90 -6.29
N HIS A 292 31.10 15.17 -6.24
CA HIS A 292 32.07 16.29 -6.32
C HIS A 292 32.74 16.60 -4.96
N ILE A 293 32.18 16.08 -3.85
CA ILE A 293 32.67 16.27 -2.48
C ILE A 293 33.40 15.03 -2.00
N ASN A 294 32.69 13.86 -2.09
CA ASN A 294 33.17 12.58 -1.61
C ASN A 294 33.17 11.55 -2.73
N SER A 295 34.23 10.74 -2.82
CA SER A 295 34.21 9.56 -3.67
C SER A 295 33.16 8.56 -3.18
N LEU A 296 32.54 7.82 -4.13
CA LEU A 296 31.63 6.75 -3.79
C LEU A 296 32.31 5.71 -2.89
N PHE A 297 31.58 5.24 -1.88
CA PHE A 297 32.01 4.11 -1.09
C PHE A 297 32.07 2.87 -1.99
N LYS A 298 33.28 2.30 -2.16
CA LYS A 298 33.48 1.12 -3.00
C LYS A 298 32.98 -0.13 -2.30
N ILE A 299 32.05 -0.80 -2.93
CA ILE A 299 31.45 -2.03 -2.42
C ILE A 299 32.25 -3.21 -3.00
N LYS A 300 32.90 -3.97 -2.13
CA LYS A 300 33.72 -5.14 -2.53
C LYS A 300 32.87 -6.38 -2.79
N LYS A 301 31.82 -6.61 -1.98
CA LYS A 301 30.86 -7.71 -2.16
C LYS A 301 29.44 -7.21 -1.85
N ILE A 302 28.47 -7.65 -2.66
CA ILE A 302 27.05 -7.32 -2.45
C ILE A 302 26.54 -7.90 -1.12
N ASP A 303 27.01 -9.07 -0.73
CA ASP A 303 26.64 -9.75 0.51
C ASP A 303 27.00 -8.95 1.78
N ASP A 304 28.07 -8.13 1.72
CA ASP A 304 28.46 -7.25 2.83
C ASP A 304 27.42 -6.14 3.12
N LEU A 305 26.52 -5.88 2.18
CA LEU A 305 25.48 -4.85 2.28
C LEU A 305 24.14 -5.39 2.78
N CYS A 306 23.96 -6.71 2.74
CA CYS A 306 22.77 -7.35 3.24
C CYS A 306 22.91 -7.71 4.72
N THR A 307 22.28 -6.94 5.58
CA THR A 307 22.23 -7.21 7.03
C THR A 307 20.90 -7.82 7.46
N CYS A 308 20.08 -8.31 6.51
CA CYS A 308 18.71 -8.77 6.77
C CYS A 308 18.65 -9.99 7.70
N ASP A 309 19.64 -10.86 7.66
CA ASP A 309 19.67 -12.05 8.55
C ASP A 309 19.80 -11.65 10.01
N LYS A 310 20.50 -10.54 10.31
CA LYS A 310 20.59 -9.99 11.67
C LYS A 310 19.25 -9.52 12.20
N PHE A 311 18.37 -9.04 11.30
CA PHE A 311 17.02 -8.55 11.61
C PHE A 311 15.96 -9.65 11.51
N ALA A 312 16.14 -10.66 10.66
CA ALA A 312 15.19 -11.74 10.45
C ALA A 312 14.85 -12.49 11.75
N TYR A 313 15.84 -12.66 12.64
CA TYR A 313 15.63 -13.30 13.93
C TYR A 313 14.72 -12.47 14.86
N HIS A 314 14.91 -11.16 14.92
CA HIS A 314 14.11 -10.27 15.77
C HIS A 314 12.72 -10.01 15.20
N GLU A 315 12.56 -9.98 13.86
CA GLU A 315 11.23 -9.88 13.24
C GLU A 315 10.43 -11.15 13.35
N ARG A 316 11.05 -12.32 13.23
CA ARG A 316 10.35 -13.59 13.53
C ARG A 316 9.76 -13.61 14.93
N LYS A 317 10.39 -12.97 15.91
CA LYS A 317 9.82 -12.77 17.25
C LYS A 317 8.78 -11.65 17.35
N LYS A 318 8.83 -10.61 16.48
CA LYS A 318 7.85 -9.52 16.41
C LYS A 318 6.68 -9.81 15.47
N ILE A 319 6.87 -10.66 14.45
CA ILE A 319 5.82 -11.09 13.54
C ILE A 319 5.04 -12.28 14.14
N LYS A 320 4.59 -12.14 15.36
CA LYS A 320 3.32 -12.74 15.78
C LYS A 320 2.16 -11.90 15.22
N ARG A 321 2.24 -11.45 14.00
CA ARG A 321 1.19 -10.76 13.26
C ARG A 321 0.62 -11.70 12.22
N CYS A 322 0.31 -12.93 12.65
CA CYS A 322 -0.57 -13.78 11.87
C CYS A 322 -1.86 -13.01 11.64
N ASN A 323 -2.16 -12.75 10.40
CA ASN A 323 -3.50 -12.37 9.95
C ASN A 323 -4.05 -11.08 10.57
N ILE A 324 -3.30 -10.03 10.48
CA ILE A 324 -3.75 -8.66 10.84
C ILE A 324 -5.13 -8.33 10.24
N ASN A 325 -5.48 -8.97 9.12
CA ASN A 325 -6.75 -8.76 8.41
C ASN A 325 -7.98 -9.29 9.17
N ILE A 326 -7.83 -10.20 10.14
CA ILE A 326 -8.94 -10.63 11.01
C ILE A 326 -9.29 -9.57 12.06
N ASN A 327 -8.32 -8.72 12.44
CA ASN A 327 -8.51 -7.72 13.47
C ASN A 327 -9.58 -6.70 13.07
N ASN A 328 -10.50 -6.43 13.98
CA ASN A 328 -11.63 -5.52 13.76
C ASN A 328 -12.51 -5.91 12.55
N LEU A 329 -12.54 -7.19 12.15
CA LEU A 329 -13.38 -7.68 11.04
C LEU A 329 -14.85 -7.31 11.28
N GLU A 330 -15.35 -7.53 12.48
CA GLU A 330 -16.69 -7.17 12.93
C GLU A 330 -17.02 -5.70 12.60
N LYS A 331 -16.21 -4.74 13.11
CA LYS A 331 -16.45 -3.31 12.88
C LYS A 331 -16.41 -2.95 11.38
N ARG A 332 -15.55 -3.60 10.62
CA ARG A 332 -15.44 -3.36 9.17
C ARG A 332 -16.67 -3.89 8.43
N VAL A 333 -17.17 -5.06 8.80
CA VAL A 333 -18.37 -5.66 8.22
C VAL A 333 -19.62 -4.86 8.59
N ILE A 334 -19.79 -4.48 9.86
CA ILE A 334 -20.90 -3.63 10.31
C ILE A 334 -20.87 -2.27 9.59
N ASN A 335 -19.69 -1.66 9.45
CA ASN A 335 -19.56 -0.42 8.67
C ASN A 335 -19.93 -0.61 7.18
N ALA A 336 -19.67 -1.78 6.61
CA ALA A 336 -20.04 -2.07 5.23
C ALA A 336 -21.55 -2.17 5.05
N ILE A 337 -22.28 -2.85 5.93
CA ILE A 337 -23.75 -2.96 5.86
C ILE A 337 -24.46 -1.62 6.11
N ASN A 338 -23.84 -0.71 6.86
CA ASN A 338 -24.36 0.65 7.07
C ASN A 338 -23.91 1.63 5.97
N SER A 339 -23.30 1.14 4.91
CA SER A 339 -22.79 1.94 3.79
C SER A 339 -23.87 2.27 2.75
N SER A 340 -23.56 3.21 1.87
CA SER A 340 -24.40 3.54 0.72
C SER A 340 -24.63 2.36 -0.25
N ALA A 341 -23.75 1.34 -0.22
CA ALA A 341 -23.92 0.13 -1.03
C ALA A 341 -25.18 -0.65 -0.65
N THR A 342 -25.46 -0.81 0.64
CA THR A 342 -26.68 -1.48 1.13
C THR A 342 -27.94 -0.77 0.64
N ILE A 343 -27.97 0.55 0.73
CA ILE A 343 -29.13 1.36 0.32
C ILE A 343 -29.34 1.27 -1.19
N LYS A 344 -28.27 1.27 -1.98
CA LYS A 344 -28.33 1.24 -3.45
C LYS A 344 -28.69 -0.11 -4.05
N LEU A 345 -28.68 -1.22 -3.30
CA LEU A 345 -29.10 -2.52 -3.81
C LEU A 345 -30.55 -2.52 -4.31
N ASP A 346 -31.43 -1.72 -3.70
CA ASP A 346 -32.81 -1.56 -4.17
C ASP A 346 -32.90 -0.92 -5.56
N GLU A 347 -31.91 -0.11 -5.97
CA GLU A 347 -31.86 0.54 -7.29
C GLU A 347 -31.50 -0.45 -8.41
N ILE A 348 -31.02 -1.68 -8.09
CA ILE A 348 -30.68 -2.68 -9.12
C ILE A 348 -31.94 -3.28 -9.75
N ASP A 349 -33.08 -3.26 -9.06
CA ASP A 349 -34.38 -3.78 -9.55
C ASP A 349 -34.30 -5.27 -9.91
N PHE A 350 -33.96 -6.11 -8.94
CA PHE A 350 -34.01 -7.57 -9.09
C PHE A 350 -35.47 -8.09 -9.14
N ASN A 351 -35.74 -9.03 -10.03
CA ASN A 351 -37.10 -9.62 -10.20
C ASN A 351 -37.03 -11.07 -10.65
N SER A 352 -38.17 -11.77 -10.60
CA SER A 352 -38.29 -13.22 -10.87
C SER A 352 -37.97 -13.64 -12.32
N ASN A 353 -38.10 -12.73 -13.28
CA ASN A 353 -37.81 -13.01 -14.70
C ASN A 353 -36.38 -12.68 -15.10
N GLY A 354 -35.58 -12.12 -14.18
CA GLY A 354 -34.25 -11.62 -14.46
C GLY A 354 -33.19 -12.71 -14.62
N ASN A 355 -32.20 -12.42 -15.45
CA ASN A 355 -31.00 -13.22 -15.64
C ASN A 355 -29.80 -12.42 -15.17
N TYR A 356 -29.17 -12.82 -14.08
CA TYR A 356 -28.13 -12.07 -13.40
C TYR A 356 -26.81 -12.81 -13.36
N LEU A 357 -25.71 -12.12 -13.72
CA LEU A 357 -24.35 -12.62 -13.53
C LEU A 357 -23.71 -11.96 -12.32
N PHE A 358 -23.17 -12.79 -11.44
CA PHE A 358 -22.37 -12.38 -10.31
C PHE A 358 -20.93 -12.83 -10.57
N ILE A 359 -19.98 -11.90 -10.65
CA ILE A 359 -18.61 -12.19 -11.07
C ILE A 359 -17.63 -11.80 -9.97
N GLY A 360 -16.82 -12.76 -9.54
CA GLY A 360 -15.78 -12.55 -8.53
C GLY A 360 -14.60 -13.49 -8.72
N THR A 361 -13.51 -13.22 -8.01
CA THR A 361 -12.33 -14.09 -7.98
C THR A 361 -11.66 -14.02 -6.60
N GLY A 362 -11.00 -15.10 -6.16
CA GLY A 362 -10.45 -15.22 -4.81
C GLY A 362 -11.51 -14.97 -3.74
N GLY A 363 -11.19 -14.26 -2.67
CA GLY A 363 -12.15 -13.92 -1.61
C GLY A 363 -13.42 -13.20 -2.10
N SER A 364 -13.36 -12.45 -3.20
CA SER A 364 -14.54 -11.80 -3.79
C SER A 364 -15.49 -12.79 -4.46
N TYR A 365 -15.03 -13.98 -4.83
CA TYR A 365 -15.90 -15.05 -5.35
C TYR A 365 -16.89 -15.55 -4.29
N ALA A 366 -16.45 -15.69 -3.04
CA ALA A 366 -17.35 -16.05 -1.94
C ALA A 366 -18.50 -15.05 -1.78
N GLY A 367 -18.19 -13.74 -1.80
CA GLY A 367 -19.20 -12.69 -1.79
C GLY A 367 -20.16 -12.77 -2.98
N SER A 368 -19.67 -13.06 -4.20
CA SER A 368 -20.50 -13.21 -5.39
C SER A 368 -21.39 -14.43 -5.32
N LEU A 369 -20.87 -15.56 -4.84
CA LEU A 369 -21.61 -16.82 -4.69
C LEU A 369 -22.75 -16.67 -3.68
N PHE A 370 -22.48 -16.13 -2.49
CA PHE A 370 -23.51 -15.86 -1.48
C PHE A 370 -24.60 -14.93 -2.02
N SER A 371 -24.21 -13.83 -2.65
CA SER A 371 -25.14 -12.82 -3.16
C SER A 371 -26.04 -13.36 -4.28
N SER A 372 -25.50 -14.23 -5.15
CA SER A 372 -26.32 -14.89 -6.19
C SER A 372 -27.38 -15.81 -5.60
N LYS A 373 -27.04 -16.52 -4.51
CA LYS A 373 -28.01 -17.37 -3.77
C LYS A 373 -29.11 -16.53 -3.12
N ILE A 374 -28.76 -15.41 -2.51
CA ILE A 374 -29.74 -14.48 -1.93
C ILE A 374 -30.75 -14.03 -2.99
N ILE A 375 -30.29 -13.59 -4.16
CA ILE A 375 -31.21 -13.12 -5.21
C ILE A 375 -32.04 -14.25 -5.80
N ASN A 376 -31.46 -15.42 -5.97
CA ASN A 376 -32.23 -16.61 -6.37
C ASN A 376 -33.30 -16.97 -5.33
N THR A 377 -32.96 -17.00 -4.03
CA THR A 377 -33.89 -17.33 -2.96
C THR A 377 -35.04 -16.32 -2.83
N LEU A 378 -34.76 -15.03 -2.97
CA LEU A 378 -35.75 -13.96 -2.87
C LEU A 378 -36.74 -13.95 -4.04
N TYR A 379 -36.25 -14.17 -5.26
CA TYR A 379 -37.02 -13.88 -6.48
C TYR A 379 -37.22 -15.09 -7.38
N GLY A 380 -36.54 -16.21 -7.14
CA GLY A 380 -36.55 -17.36 -8.07
C GLY A 380 -35.92 -17.08 -9.42
N SER A 381 -35.12 -16.00 -9.52
CA SER A 381 -34.50 -15.55 -10.76
C SER A 381 -33.31 -16.43 -11.18
N ASN A 382 -32.94 -16.38 -12.46
CA ASN A 382 -31.77 -17.09 -12.97
C ASN A 382 -30.49 -16.34 -12.56
N THR A 383 -29.76 -16.88 -11.60
CA THR A 383 -28.53 -16.32 -11.11
C THR A 383 -27.34 -17.24 -11.36
N TYR A 384 -26.21 -16.69 -11.74
CA TYR A 384 -24.98 -17.42 -11.99
C TYR A 384 -23.82 -16.72 -11.29
N SER A 385 -23.09 -17.42 -10.42
CA SER A 385 -21.82 -16.95 -9.89
C SER A 385 -20.69 -17.55 -10.71
N LEU A 386 -19.88 -16.70 -11.34
CA LEU A 386 -18.87 -17.10 -12.33
C LEU A 386 -17.50 -16.52 -12.01
N TYR A 387 -16.45 -17.22 -12.41
CA TYR A 387 -15.13 -16.64 -12.56
C TYR A 387 -15.08 -15.75 -13.82
N PRO A 388 -14.18 -14.75 -13.88
CA PRO A 388 -14.11 -13.83 -15.02
C PRO A 388 -14.00 -14.51 -16.38
N ARG A 389 -13.25 -15.60 -16.49
CA ARG A 389 -13.06 -16.33 -17.73
C ARG A 389 -14.32 -17.04 -18.23
N ASP A 390 -15.13 -17.54 -17.31
CA ASP A 390 -16.34 -18.32 -17.65
C ASP A 390 -17.42 -17.46 -18.31
N VAL A 391 -17.33 -16.14 -18.16
CA VAL A 391 -18.25 -15.19 -18.79
C VAL A 391 -18.15 -15.25 -20.31
N LEU A 392 -16.98 -15.55 -20.88
CA LEU A 392 -16.75 -15.63 -22.34
C LEU A 392 -17.61 -16.68 -23.04
N TYR A 393 -18.11 -17.66 -22.30
CA TYR A 393 -18.95 -18.74 -22.84
C TYR A 393 -20.45 -18.48 -22.71
N ARG A 394 -20.85 -17.26 -22.29
CA ARG A 394 -22.25 -16.89 -22.10
C ARG A 394 -22.79 -16.05 -23.26
N ASN A 395 -24.08 -16.18 -23.50
CA ASN A 395 -24.79 -15.29 -24.44
C ASN A 395 -25.15 -13.98 -23.70
N ASN A 396 -24.35 -12.96 -23.91
CA ASN A 396 -24.47 -11.67 -23.23
C ASN A 396 -25.81 -10.94 -23.50
N ASN A 397 -26.47 -11.24 -24.63
CA ASN A 397 -27.75 -10.61 -24.99
C ASN A 397 -28.90 -11.02 -24.06
N LYS A 398 -28.80 -12.18 -23.40
CA LYS A 398 -29.83 -12.69 -22.48
C LYS A 398 -29.58 -12.28 -21.03
N ILE A 399 -28.53 -11.53 -20.75
CA ILE A 399 -28.19 -11.09 -19.41
C ILE A 399 -28.78 -9.69 -19.18
N ASP A 400 -29.56 -9.59 -18.11
CA ASP A 400 -30.19 -8.32 -17.74
C ASP A 400 -29.24 -7.43 -16.95
N LYS A 401 -28.51 -7.99 -15.99
CA LYS A 401 -27.54 -7.24 -15.17
C LYS A 401 -26.32 -8.11 -14.81
N VAL A 402 -25.19 -7.42 -14.67
CA VAL A 402 -23.90 -8.00 -14.25
C VAL A 402 -23.45 -7.32 -12.97
N ILE A 403 -23.20 -8.08 -11.94
CA ILE A 403 -22.77 -7.59 -10.63
C ILE A 403 -21.35 -8.05 -10.38
N LEU A 404 -20.41 -7.11 -10.37
CA LEU A 404 -18.99 -7.35 -10.17
C LEU A 404 -18.60 -7.24 -8.69
N PHE A 405 -17.88 -8.21 -8.21
CA PHE A 405 -17.32 -8.22 -6.87
C PHE A 405 -15.80 -8.07 -6.95
N SER A 406 -15.29 -6.94 -6.49
CA SER A 406 -13.87 -6.66 -6.45
C SER A 406 -13.54 -5.76 -5.27
N TYR A 407 -12.72 -6.24 -4.35
CA TYR A 407 -12.32 -5.45 -3.18
C TYR A 407 -11.69 -4.11 -3.56
N SER A 408 -10.80 -4.10 -4.55
CA SER A 408 -10.15 -2.88 -5.05
C SER A 408 -11.00 -2.10 -6.05
N GLY A 409 -11.97 -2.75 -6.71
CA GLY A 409 -12.74 -2.20 -7.84
C GLY A 409 -11.95 -2.07 -9.15
N THR A 410 -10.72 -2.55 -9.20
CA THR A 410 -9.81 -2.36 -10.35
C THR A 410 -9.05 -3.63 -10.75
N THR A 411 -9.60 -4.80 -10.44
CA THR A 411 -9.02 -6.10 -10.83
C THR A 411 -9.19 -6.30 -12.33
N ASN A 412 -8.08 -6.44 -13.05
CA ASN A 412 -8.04 -6.46 -14.52
C ASN A 412 -8.94 -7.56 -15.12
N ASP A 413 -8.86 -8.78 -14.59
CA ASP A 413 -9.61 -9.92 -15.13
C ASP A 413 -11.13 -9.70 -15.04
N ILE A 414 -11.59 -9.15 -13.90
CA ILE A 414 -12.99 -8.79 -13.69
C ILE A 414 -13.42 -7.70 -14.67
N ILE A 415 -12.59 -6.68 -14.89
CA ILE A 415 -12.88 -5.59 -15.81
C ILE A 415 -12.95 -6.09 -17.26
N ASN A 416 -11.98 -6.92 -17.65
CA ASN A 416 -11.91 -7.47 -19.00
C ASN A 416 -13.08 -8.43 -19.31
N SER A 417 -13.58 -9.16 -18.32
CA SER A 417 -14.71 -10.08 -18.50
C SER A 417 -16.01 -9.38 -18.92
N VAL A 418 -16.12 -8.08 -18.70
CA VAL A 418 -17.36 -7.32 -18.98
C VAL A 418 -17.17 -6.18 -20.00
N LYS A 419 -16.05 -6.16 -20.70
CA LYS A 419 -15.75 -5.10 -21.69
C LYS A 419 -16.81 -4.97 -22.79
N ASP A 420 -17.41 -6.09 -23.17
CA ASP A 420 -18.39 -6.18 -24.27
C ASP A 420 -19.86 -6.05 -23.78
N PHE A 421 -20.07 -5.89 -22.48
CA PHE A 421 -21.40 -5.61 -21.95
C PHE A 421 -21.78 -4.14 -22.01
N ASP A 422 -23.07 -3.89 -22.16
CA ASP A 422 -23.63 -2.54 -22.01
C ASP A 422 -23.33 -2.00 -20.60
N LYS A 423 -22.75 -0.80 -20.53
CA LYS A 423 -22.32 -0.16 -19.28
C LYS A 423 -23.49 0.16 -18.34
N GLU A 424 -24.70 0.34 -18.86
CA GLU A 424 -25.92 0.52 -18.07
C GLU A 424 -26.28 -0.75 -17.27
N LYS A 425 -25.90 -1.93 -17.74
CA LYS A 425 -26.19 -3.23 -17.10
C LYS A 425 -25.15 -3.64 -16.07
N ILE A 426 -24.01 -2.97 -15.97
CA ILE A 426 -22.88 -3.36 -15.11
C ILE A 426 -22.95 -2.60 -13.80
N TYR A 427 -22.94 -3.35 -12.70
CA TYR A 427 -22.85 -2.86 -11.32
C TYR A 427 -21.59 -3.38 -10.66
N ALA A 428 -21.02 -2.62 -9.72
CA ALA A 428 -19.82 -3.05 -8.98
C ALA A 428 -20.02 -2.90 -7.47
N ILE A 429 -19.81 -3.97 -6.72
CA ILE A 429 -19.77 -4.00 -5.26
C ILE A 429 -18.30 -3.95 -4.83
N THR A 430 -17.87 -2.89 -4.12
CA THR A 430 -16.45 -2.64 -3.92
C THR A 430 -16.18 -1.79 -2.68
N LYS A 431 -14.96 -1.90 -2.16
CA LYS A 431 -14.37 -0.94 -1.20
C LYS A 431 -13.46 0.09 -1.88
N GLY A 432 -13.24 -0.05 -3.19
CA GLY A 432 -12.37 0.83 -3.96
C GLY A 432 -12.83 2.29 -3.99
N GLU A 433 -11.94 3.17 -4.40
CA GLU A 433 -12.22 4.59 -4.55
C GLU A 433 -13.02 4.87 -5.82
N LEU A 434 -14.20 5.49 -5.69
CA LEU A 434 -15.16 5.72 -6.76
C LEU A 434 -14.54 6.35 -8.02
N GLN A 435 -13.79 7.43 -7.87
CA GLN A 435 -13.20 8.15 -9.01
C GLN A 435 -12.17 7.29 -9.75
N SER A 436 -11.34 6.54 -9.01
CA SER A 436 -10.37 5.62 -9.60
C SER A 436 -11.03 4.47 -10.36
N ILE A 437 -12.17 3.97 -9.87
CA ILE A 437 -12.92 2.90 -10.52
C ILE A 437 -13.53 3.40 -11.82
N VAL A 438 -14.24 4.53 -11.80
CA VAL A 438 -14.84 5.13 -13.01
C VAL A 438 -13.78 5.34 -14.10
N LEU A 439 -12.63 5.92 -13.74
CA LEU A 439 -11.55 6.21 -14.69
C LEU A 439 -10.94 4.94 -15.32
N LYS A 440 -10.84 3.85 -14.54
CA LYS A 440 -10.18 2.61 -15.00
C LYS A 440 -11.13 1.64 -15.70
N THR A 441 -12.39 1.63 -15.32
CA THR A 441 -13.35 0.60 -15.75
C THR A 441 -14.39 1.11 -16.73
N GLY A 442 -14.67 2.41 -16.74
CA GLY A 442 -15.77 3.00 -17.49
C GLY A 442 -17.18 2.65 -16.94
N ILE A 443 -17.27 2.01 -15.76
CA ILE A 443 -18.55 1.73 -15.10
C ILE A 443 -19.19 3.06 -14.70
N LEU A 444 -20.50 3.18 -14.90
CA LEU A 444 -21.22 4.39 -14.54
C LEU A 444 -21.15 4.64 -13.03
N LYS A 445 -20.87 5.88 -12.63
CA LYS A 445 -20.74 6.24 -11.20
C LYS A 445 -21.96 5.84 -10.37
N LYS A 446 -23.18 5.96 -10.92
CA LYS A 446 -24.43 5.56 -10.27
C LYS A 446 -24.48 4.04 -9.96
N ASN A 447 -23.83 3.21 -10.78
CA ASN A 447 -23.80 1.75 -10.66
C ASN A 447 -22.65 1.22 -9.77
N ILE A 448 -21.84 2.09 -9.19
CA ILE A 448 -20.77 1.67 -8.27
C ILE A 448 -21.28 1.75 -6.83
N LEU A 449 -21.50 0.60 -6.24
CA LEU A 449 -21.95 0.41 -4.87
C LEU A 449 -20.74 0.25 -3.97
N SER A 450 -20.21 1.37 -3.48
CA SER A 450 -19.01 1.37 -2.63
C SER A 450 -19.41 1.32 -1.16
N TYR A 451 -18.84 0.36 -0.42
CA TYR A 451 -18.94 0.27 1.03
C TYR A 451 -17.73 0.90 1.76
N ARG A 452 -16.97 1.73 1.04
CA ARG A 452 -15.91 2.57 1.62
C ARG A 452 -16.51 3.77 2.34
N SER A 453 -16.26 3.88 3.65
CA SER A 453 -16.68 5.02 4.45
C SER A 453 -15.48 5.74 5.08
N SER A 454 -15.70 6.92 5.68
CA SER A 454 -14.67 7.66 6.41
C SER A 454 -14.10 6.87 7.60
N SER A 455 -14.92 6.04 8.25
CA SER A 455 -14.55 5.15 9.35
C SER A 455 -13.90 3.84 8.90
N ASN A 456 -14.00 3.47 7.62
CA ASN A 456 -13.52 2.22 7.05
C ASN A 456 -12.55 2.42 5.86
N LYS A 457 -11.58 3.32 5.99
CA LYS A 457 -10.58 3.62 4.94
C LYS A 457 -9.47 2.57 4.82
N GLY A 458 -9.24 1.78 5.87
CA GLY A 458 -8.17 0.78 5.91
C GLY A 458 -8.29 -0.24 4.79
N LYS A 459 -7.16 -0.64 4.18
CA LYS A 459 -7.09 -1.72 3.20
C LYS A 459 -6.51 -2.96 3.85
N GLU A 460 -7.09 -4.11 3.52
CA GLU A 460 -6.45 -5.38 3.83
C GLU A 460 -5.11 -5.51 3.09
N ARG A 461 -4.18 -6.19 3.70
CA ARG A 461 -2.82 -6.36 3.16
C ARG A 461 -2.55 -7.83 2.88
N GLY A 462 -1.86 -8.09 1.79
CA GLY A 462 -1.49 -9.45 1.39
C GLY A 462 -2.48 -10.07 0.42
N PHE A 463 -2.38 -11.40 0.25
CA PHE A 463 -3.18 -12.15 -0.70
C PHE A 463 -4.58 -12.47 -0.17
N LEU A 464 -4.67 -12.90 1.08
CA LEU A 464 -5.95 -13.33 1.68
C LEU A 464 -6.78 -12.11 2.11
N SER A 465 -8.00 -12.08 1.61
CA SER A 465 -8.99 -11.08 1.97
C SER A 465 -10.08 -11.70 2.85
N PHE A 466 -10.28 -11.17 4.04
CA PHE A 466 -11.34 -11.55 4.98
C PHE A 466 -12.55 -10.63 4.79
N GLU A 467 -12.35 -9.32 4.83
CA GLU A 467 -13.43 -8.35 4.59
C GLU A 467 -13.97 -8.44 3.17
N GLY A 468 -13.11 -8.69 2.17
CA GLY A 468 -13.53 -8.81 0.77
C GLY A 468 -14.46 -10.01 0.50
N ALA A 469 -14.42 -11.06 1.34
CA ALA A 469 -15.36 -12.18 1.30
C ALA A 469 -16.64 -11.86 2.10
N VAL A 470 -16.49 -11.40 3.35
CA VAL A 470 -17.60 -11.30 4.30
C VAL A 470 -18.43 -10.02 4.10
N ALA A 471 -17.83 -8.86 3.82
CA ALA A 471 -18.58 -7.61 3.75
C ALA A 471 -19.58 -7.54 2.59
N PRO A 472 -19.28 -7.95 1.35
CA PRO A 472 -20.29 -8.02 0.29
C PRO A 472 -21.43 -9.01 0.62
N ALA A 473 -21.10 -10.17 1.21
CA ALA A 473 -22.09 -11.13 1.65
C ALA A 473 -23.01 -10.53 2.74
N ALA A 474 -22.46 -9.81 3.71
CA ALA A 474 -23.22 -9.13 4.75
C ALA A 474 -24.18 -8.07 4.19
N ILE A 475 -23.77 -7.32 3.18
CA ILE A 475 -24.62 -6.33 2.48
C ILE A 475 -25.83 -7.02 1.87
N PHE A 476 -25.63 -8.16 1.19
CA PHE A 476 -26.75 -8.94 0.62
C PHE A 476 -27.59 -9.67 1.68
N LEU A 477 -26.97 -10.11 2.79
CA LEU A 477 -27.75 -10.66 3.91
C LEU A 477 -28.66 -9.60 4.52
N LYS A 478 -28.17 -8.37 4.72
CA LYS A 478 -29.01 -7.24 5.17
C LYS A 478 -30.20 -7.03 4.23
N TYR A 479 -29.91 -7.00 2.92
CA TYR A 479 -30.95 -6.87 1.90
C TYR A 479 -31.98 -8.01 2.00
N TYR A 480 -31.55 -9.26 2.18
CA TYR A 480 -32.41 -10.42 2.38
C TYR A 480 -33.32 -10.29 3.62
N LEU A 481 -32.75 -9.92 4.76
CA LEU A 481 -33.50 -9.74 6.00
C LEU A 481 -34.55 -8.62 5.88
N ASP A 482 -34.21 -7.52 5.21
CA ASP A 482 -35.13 -6.42 4.96
C ASP A 482 -36.30 -6.86 4.04
N LYS A 483 -36.00 -7.59 2.95
CA LYS A 483 -37.05 -8.08 1.99
C LYS A 483 -37.94 -9.16 2.58
N THR A 484 -37.45 -9.95 3.51
CA THR A 484 -38.25 -11.00 4.20
C THR A 484 -38.90 -10.49 5.47
N ASN A 485 -38.80 -9.21 5.80
CA ASN A 485 -39.31 -8.63 7.05
C ASN A 485 -38.83 -9.40 8.30
N SER A 486 -37.58 -9.83 8.29
CA SER A 486 -37.00 -10.58 9.41
C SER A 486 -36.77 -9.67 10.62
N ASN A 487 -37.09 -10.18 11.81
CA ASN A 487 -36.84 -9.48 13.09
C ASN A 487 -35.38 -9.56 13.56
N ILE A 488 -34.50 -10.19 12.79
CA ILE A 488 -33.07 -10.34 13.17
C ILE A 488 -32.35 -9.04 13.01
N ASN A 489 -31.77 -8.54 14.11
CA ASN A 489 -30.81 -7.45 14.05
C ASN A 489 -29.49 -7.95 13.46
N ILE A 490 -29.16 -7.52 12.27
CA ILE A 490 -27.97 -8.00 11.57
C ILE A 490 -26.65 -7.62 12.28
N ASN A 491 -26.57 -6.47 12.95
CA ASN A 491 -25.38 -6.10 13.68
C ASN A 491 -25.12 -7.05 14.84
N ASP A 492 -26.15 -7.33 15.62
CA ASP A 492 -26.06 -8.29 16.73
C ASP A 492 -25.76 -9.70 16.23
N PHE A 493 -26.35 -10.09 15.10
CA PHE A 493 -26.08 -11.38 14.48
C PHE A 493 -24.60 -11.53 14.10
N ILE A 494 -24.02 -10.54 13.42
CA ILE A 494 -22.61 -10.55 12.99
C ILE A 494 -21.68 -10.53 14.20
N GLU A 495 -21.94 -9.67 15.19
CA GLU A 495 -21.15 -9.60 16.42
C GLU A 495 -21.14 -10.93 17.14
N ASN A 496 -22.30 -11.52 17.36
CA ASN A 496 -22.44 -12.82 18.03
C ASN A 496 -21.80 -13.95 17.24
N ALA A 497 -21.92 -13.98 15.91
CA ALA A 497 -21.30 -15.01 15.07
C ALA A 497 -19.75 -14.90 15.12
N ILE A 498 -19.21 -13.69 15.05
CA ILE A 498 -17.74 -13.48 15.12
C ILE A 498 -17.20 -13.88 16.50
N ILE A 499 -17.84 -13.46 17.58
CA ILE A 499 -17.45 -13.86 18.94
C ILE A 499 -17.52 -15.38 19.12
N TYR A 500 -18.63 -15.97 18.69
CA TYR A 500 -18.85 -17.41 18.79
C TYR A 500 -17.79 -18.21 18.03
N TRP A 501 -17.58 -17.91 16.75
CA TRP A 501 -16.66 -18.68 15.92
C TRP A 501 -15.19 -18.45 16.31
N ASN A 502 -14.84 -17.26 16.78
CA ASN A 502 -13.51 -17.02 17.32
C ASN A 502 -13.22 -17.95 18.52
N ASP A 503 -14.18 -18.07 19.46
CA ASP A 503 -14.05 -18.95 20.63
C ASP A 503 -14.12 -20.45 20.27
N GLN A 504 -15.04 -20.86 19.40
CA GLN A 504 -15.21 -22.26 19.03
C GLN A 504 -14.05 -22.80 18.21
N ILE A 505 -13.60 -22.06 17.22
CA ILE A 505 -12.51 -22.50 16.35
C ILE A 505 -11.18 -22.51 17.10
N GLU A 506 -10.95 -21.59 18.05
CA GLU A 506 -9.77 -21.64 18.93
C GLU A 506 -9.70 -22.93 19.75
N LYS A 507 -10.83 -23.45 20.16
CA LYS A 507 -10.93 -24.71 20.92
C LYS A 507 -10.81 -25.94 20.04
N LEU A 508 -11.35 -25.89 18.82
CA LEU A 508 -11.40 -27.00 17.88
C LEU A 508 -10.06 -27.23 17.17
N ILE A 509 -9.34 -26.14 16.84
CA ILE A 509 -8.06 -26.22 16.12
C ILE A 509 -6.92 -25.99 17.09
N ASP A 510 -6.35 -27.07 17.57
CA ASP A 510 -5.17 -27.09 18.46
C ASP A 510 -3.94 -27.66 17.74
N ASN A 511 -2.83 -27.78 18.48
CA ASN A 511 -1.60 -28.35 17.94
C ASN A 511 -1.78 -29.82 17.52
N ASN A 512 -2.60 -30.60 18.23
CA ASN A 512 -2.84 -32.02 17.92
C ASN A 512 -3.59 -32.15 16.60
N MET A 513 -4.61 -31.32 16.40
CA MET A 513 -5.36 -31.25 15.14
C MET A 513 -4.46 -30.88 13.95
N ILE A 514 -3.57 -29.88 14.12
CA ILE A 514 -2.64 -29.48 13.07
C ILE A 514 -1.62 -30.57 12.76
N GLU A 515 -1.10 -31.27 13.79
CA GLU A 515 -0.21 -32.43 13.57
C GLU A 515 -0.96 -33.57 12.87
N GLU A 516 -2.21 -33.77 13.17
CA GLU A 516 -3.05 -34.72 12.43
C GLU A 516 -3.21 -34.29 10.98
N MET A 517 -3.62 -33.05 10.71
CA MET A 517 -3.72 -32.51 9.34
C MET A 517 -2.42 -32.66 8.53
N LYS A 518 -1.26 -32.48 9.15
CA LYS A 518 0.04 -32.63 8.49
C LYS A 518 0.39 -34.05 8.05
N LYS A 519 -0.19 -35.07 8.69
CA LYS A 519 0.00 -36.47 8.30
C LYS A 519 -0.70 -36.78 6.98
N HIS A 520 -1.63 -35.95 6.56
CA HIS A 520 -2.46 -36.14 5.39
C HIS A 520 -1.99 -35.29 4.21
N ASN A 521 -2.00 -35.89 3.02
CA ASN A 521 -1.59 -35.21 1.79
C ASN A 521 -2.67 -34.30 1.21
N LEU A 522 -3.93 -34.53 1.60
CA LEU A 522 -5.10 -33.86 1.05
C LEU A 522 -6.12 -33.60 2.16
N ILE A 523 -6.58 -32.37 2.24
CA ILE A 523 -7.72 -31.98 3.07
C ILE A 523 -8.98 -32.01 2.21
N ASN A 524 -9.96 -32.84 2.60
CA ASN A 524 -11.23 -32.93 1.92
C ASN A 524 -12.24 -32.00 2.61
N ILE A 525 -12.73 -31.00 1.91
CA ILE A 525 -13.72 -30.04 2.42
C ILE A 525 -15.09 -30.48 1.90
N PHE A 526 -15.97 -30.87 2.80
CA PHE A 526 -17.33 -31.29 2.46
C PHE A 526 -18.32 -30.13 2.66
N ARG A 527 -19.09 -29.86 1.65
CA ARG A 527 -20.20 -28.91 1.73
C ARG A 527 -21.50 -29.64 1.94
N GLY A 528 -22.10 -29.44 3.11
CA GLY A 528 -23.46 -29.75 3.40
C GLY A 528 -24.44 -28.76 2.76
N ASP A 529 -25.72 -28.84 3.14
CA ASP A 529 -26.69 -27.83 2.71
C ASP A 529 -26.34 -26.46 3.31
N TYR A 530 -26.51 -25.41 2.55
CA TYR A 530 -26.19 -24.04 2.95
C TYR A 530 -24.74 -23.82 3.49
N ALA A 531 -23.78 -24.49 2.83
CA ALA A 531 -22.37 -24.42 3.21
C ALA A 531 -21.41 -24.18 2.01
N ASP A 532 -21.95 -23.87 0.83
CA ASP A 532 -21.16 -23.71 -0.39
C ASP A 532 -20.13 -22.57 -0.25
N THR A 533 -20.61 -21.41 0.23
CA THR A 533 -19.78 -20.21 0.31
C THR A 533 -18.61 -20.41 1.24
N ALA A 534 -18.83 -21.00 2.42
CA ALA A 534 -17.78 -21.29 3.38
C ALA A 534 -16.76 -22.30 2.84
N SER A 535 -17.23 -23.34 2.16
CA SER A 535 -16.38 -24.41 1.63
C SER A 535 -15.45 -23.93 0.53
N TYR A 536 -15.96 -23.16 -0.43
CA TYR A 536 -15.15 -22.57 -1.49
C TYR A 536 -14.22 -21.46 -0.98
N ASP A 537 -14.67 -20.66 -0.01
CA ASP A 537 -13.82 -19.64 0.60
C ASP A 537 -12.65 -20.24 1.38
N LEU A 538 -12.89 -21.31 2.15
CA LEU A 538 -11.85 -22.00 2.89
C LEU A 538 -10.86 -22.69 1.94
N GLU A 539 -11.32 -23.35 0.90
CA GLU A 539 -10.48 -23.97 -0.13
C GLU A 539 -9.55 -22.95 -0.77
N SER A 540 -10.11 -21.83 -1.25
CA SER A 540 -9.34 -20.74 -1.84
C SER A 540 -8.26 -20.22 -0.87
N LYS A 541 -8.61 -20.00 0.40
CA LYS A 541 -7.69 -19.47 1.40
C LYS A 541 -6.57 -20.45 1.80
N ILE A 542 -6.87 -21.72 1.94
CA ILE A 542 -5.88 -22.76 2.22
C ILE A 542 -4.90 -22.87 1.05
N THR A 543 -5.41 -22.90 -0.18
CA THR A 543 -4.62 -23.01 -1.41
C THR A 543 -3.78 -21.76 -1.64
N GLU A 544 -4.36 -20.57 -1.52
CA GLU A 544 -3.65 -19.28 -1.65
C GLU A 544 -2.57 -19.08 -0.57
N SER A 545 -2.76 -19.63 0.62
CA SER A 545 -1.76 -19.59 1.68
C SER A 545 -0.61 -20.59 1.50
N GLY A 546 -0.80 -21.60 0.63
CA GLY A 546 0.19 -22.64 0.35
C GLY A 546 0.47 -23.56 1.54
N ILE A 547 -0.54 -23.78 2.42
CA ILE A 547 -0.37 -24.58 3.64
C ILE A 547 -0.66 -26.06 3.37
N PHE A 548 -1.80 -26.34 2.76
CA PHE A 548 -2.26 -27.69 2.47
C PHE A 548 -2.85 -27.77 1.06
N ASN A 549 -2.82 -28.98 0.48
CA ASN A 549 -3.64 -29.29 -0.67
C ASN A 549 -5.06 -29.57 -0.19
N CYS A 550 -6.06 -29.06 -0.90
CA CYS A 550 -7.45 -29.32 -0.55
C CYS A 550 -8.34 -29.48 -1.78
N ILE A 551 -9.49 -30.10 -1.57
CA ILE A 551 -10.51 -30.30 -2.59
C ILE A 551 -11.90 -30.16 -1.95
N VAL A 552 -12.83 -29.50 -2.67
CA VAL A 552 -14.22 -29.39 -2.23
C VAL A 552 -15.06 -30.52 -2.81
N HIS A 553 -15.84 -31.18 -1.96
CA HIS A 553 -16.82 -32.19 -2.31
C HIS A 553 -18.24 -31.71 -1.98
N GLU A 554 -19.11 -31.76 -2.97
CA GLU A 554 -20.54 -31.77 -2.69
C GLU A 554 -20.93 -33.16 -2.15
N LYS A 555 -21.69 -33.20 -1.04
CA LYS A 555 -22.00 -34.43 -0.27
C LYS A 555 -22.55 -35.56 -1.11
N LYS A 556 -23.49 -35.29 -2.01
CA LYS A 556 -24.08 -36.34 -2.88
C LYS A 556 -23.17 -36.71 -4.04
N ASN A 557 -22.50 -35.76 -4.66
CA ASN A 557 -21.54 -36.03 -5.73
C ASN A 557 -20.36 -36.88 -5.24
N PHE A 558 -20.01 -36.79 -3.97
CA PHE A 558 -18.99 -37.64 -3.35
C PHE A 558 -19.40 -39.13 -3.45
N SER A 559 -20.64 -39.45 -3.22
CA SER A 559 -21.15 -40.83 -3.33
C SER A 559 -21.30 -41.38 -4.76
N HIS A 560 -21.06 -40.53 -5.79
CA HIS A 560 -20.97 -40.95 -7.18
C HIS A 560 -19.55 -41.38 -7.62
N GLY A 561 -18.81 -42.05 -6.72
CA GLY A 561 -17.51 -42.66 -7.01
C GLY A 561 -16.28 -41.90 -6.50
N ARG A 562 -16.44 -40.67 -5.98
CA ARG A 562 -15.30 -39.95 -5.41
C ARG A 562 -14.77 -40.58 -4.12
N PHE A 563 -15.60 -41.30 -3.39
CA PHE A 563 -15.22 -42.09 -2.23
C PHE A 563 -14.15 -43.16 -2.56
N ILE A 564 -14.11 -43.67 -3.78
CA ILE A 564 -13.08 -44.64 -4.19
C ILE A 564 -11.69 -44.06 -4.05
N ASN A 565 -11.49 -42.83 -4.46
CA ASN A 565 -10.21 -42.14 -4.29
C ASN A 565 -9.92 -41.86 -2.82
N TYR A 566 -10.95 -41.51 -2.05
CA TYR A 566 -10.85 -41.27 -0.61
C TYR A 566 -10.38 -42.53 0.12
N GLU A 567 -10.95 -43.70 -0.19
CA GLU A 567 -10.55 -44.98 0.40
C GLU A 567 -9.15 -45.44 -0.07
N ASN A 568 -8.89 -45.40 -1.35
CA ASN A 568 -7.66 -45.91 -1.92
C ASN A 568 -6.39 -45.11 -1.51
N LEU A 569 -6.52 -43.80 -1.30
CA LEU A 569 -5.41 -42.99 -0.78
C LEU A 569 -5.20 -43.19 0.73
N GLY A 570 -6.23 -43.61 1.46
CA GLY A 570 -6.14 -44.10 2.84
C GLY A 570 -5.67 -43.10 3.90
N ASN A 571 -5.26 -41.92 3.51
CA ASN A 571 -4.67 -40.93 4.40
C ASN A 571 -5.36 -39.58 4.21
N ASN A 572 -6.62 -39.50 4.69
CA ASN A 572 -7.49 -38.37 4.46
C ASN A 572 -7.86 -37.66 5.75
N PHE A 573 -7.86 -36.32 5.71
CA PHE A 573 -8.47 -35.48 6.71
C PHE A 573 -9.64 -34.72 6.09
N SER A 574 -10.74 -34.58 6.83
CA SER A 574 -11.96 -33.96 6.34
C SER A 574 -12.37 -32.76 7.19
N ILE A 575 -12.91 -31.74 6.53
CA ILE A 575 -13.61 -30.62 7.19
C ILE A 575 -15.03 -30.63 6.60
N TYR A 576 -16.02 -30.75 7.44
CA TYR A 576 -17.44 -30.83 7.03
C TYR A 576 -18.18 -29.60 7.54
N PHE A 577 -18.70 -28.80 6.62
CA PHE A 577 -19.58 -27.67 6.93
C PHE A 577 -21.05 -28.07 6.77
N LYS A 578 -21.88 -27.76 7.74
CA LYS A 578 -23.34 -27.99 7.67
C LYS A 578 -24.16 -26.95 8.43
N GLN A 579 -25.38 -26.75 8.00
CA GLN A 579 -26.40 -26.04 8.78
C GLN A 579 -26.81 -26.83 10.03
N HIS A 580 -27.68 -26.24 10.87
CA HIS A 580 -28.17 -26.90 12.08
C HIS A 580 -28.93 -28.18 11.77
N SER A 581 -29.92 -28.11 10.88
CA SER A 581 -30.70 -29.28 10.46
C SER A 581 -29.85 -30.32 9.74
N THR A 582 -30.06 -31.59 10.03
CA THR A 582 -29.26 -32.70 9.52
C THR A 582 -30.17 -33.74 8.84
N THR A 583 -29.80 -34.16 7.65
CA THR A 583 -30.47 -35.24 6.94
C THR A 583 -29.96 -36.63 7.38
N SER A 584 -30.75 -37.68 7.23
CA SER A 584 -30.27 -39.04 7.52
C SER A 584 -29.03 -39.43 6.71
N TYR A 585 -28.93 -38.95 5.46
CA TYR A 585 -27.76 -39.17 4.63
C TYR A 585 -26.50 -38.48 5.21
N GLU A 586 -26.63 -37.29 5.75
CA GLU A 586 -25.47 -36.58 6.38
C GLU A 586 -24.99 -37.30 7.63
N VAL A 587 -25.91 -37.90 8.41
CA VAL A 587 -25.54 -38.73 9.58
C VAL A 587 -24.65 -39.89 9.14
N GLU A 588 -25.07 -40.62 8.10
CA GLU A 588 -24.32 -41.77 7.56
C GLU A 588 -22.97 -41.32 6.99
N LEU A 589 -22.93 -40.20 6.22
CA LEU A 589 -21.70 -39.66 5.68
C LEU A 589 -20.71 -39.20 6.78
N LEU A 590 -21.20 -38.53 7.79
CA LEU A 590 -20.38 -38.12 8.93
C LEU A 590 -19.81 -39.30 9.70
N ASN A 591 -20.59 -40.39 9.87
CA ASN A 591 -20.08 -41.62 10.47
C ASN A 591 -19.01 -42.30 9.61
N TYR A 592 -19.16 -42.26 8.30
CA TYR A 592 -18.16 -42.75 7.34
C TYR A 592 -16.84 -41.95 7.39
N LEU A 593 -16.92 -40.60 7.56
CA LEU A 593 -15.73 -39.72 7.56
C LEU A 593 -14.94 -39.74 8.88
N LYS A 594 -15.53 -40.23 9.97
CA LYS A 594 -14.82 -40.34 11.27
C LYS A 594 -13.74 -41.42 11.21
N PRO A 595 -12.65 -41.28 12.04
CA PRO A 595 -12.45 -40.24 13.08
C PRO A 595 -11.83 -38.95 12.59
N ASN A 596 -11.35 -38.86 11.34
CA ASN A 596 -10.51 -37.75 10.84
C ASN A 596 -11.37 -36.66 10.19
N CYS A 597 -12.46 -36.25 10.86
CA CYS A 597 -13.37 -35.22 10.36
C CYS A 597 -13.61 -34.12 11.38
N LEU A 598 -13.24 -32.90 11.04
CA LEU A 598 -13.58 -31.69 11.76
C LEU A 598 -14.97 -31.21 11.30
N LEU A 599 -15.95 -31.35 12.19
CA LEU A 599 -17.32 -30.88 11.93
C LEU A 599 -17.48 -29.42 12.33
N ILE A 600 -17.96 -28.59 11.40
CA ILE A 600 -18.30 -27.17 11.59
C ILE A 600 -19.80 -27.04 11.34
N GLU A 601 -20.56 -26.95 12.43
CA GLU A 601 -22.02 -26.88 12.41
C GLU A 601 -22.50 -25.48 12.82
N SER A 602 -23.29 -24.84 11.96
CA SER A 602 -23.98 -23.59 12.28
C SER A 602 -25.09 -23.83 13.31
N LYS A 603 -25.43 -22.81 14.08
CA LYS A 603 -26.63 -22.80 14.94
C LYS A 603 -27.92 -22.45 14.19
N TYR A 604 -27.78 -22.11 12.90
CA TYR A 604 -28.83 -21.62 12.03
C TYR A 604 -29.06 -22.58 10.88
N ASP A 605 -30.16 -22.35 10.18
CA ASP A 605 -30.51 -23.00 8.92
C ASP A 605 -30.55 -21.96 7.78
N ASP A 606 -30.68 -22.43 6.55
CA ASP A 606 -30.85 -21.62 5.34
C ASP A 606 -29.76 -20.57 5.10
N MET A 607 -30.13 -19.40 4.60
CA MET A 607 -29.19 -18.35 4.26
C MET A 607 -28.45 -17.74 5.47
N LEU A 608 -29.03 -17.90 6.67
CA LEU A 608 -28.34 -17.53 7.90
C LEU A 608 -27.17 -18.48 8.19
N ALA A 609 -27.38 -19.79 7.99
CA ALA A 609 -26.31 -20.77 8.12
C ALA A 609 -25.20 -20.55 7.08
N GLU A 610 -25.57 -20.30 5.82
CA GLU A 610 -24.62 -20.04 4.74
C GLU A 610 -23.67 -18.88 5.09
N PHE A 611 -24.19 -17.80 5.69
CA PHE A 611 -23.38 -16.66 6.12
C PHE A 611 -22.60 -16.93 7.41
N ASP A 612 -23.20 -17.57 8.40
CA ASP A 612 -22.58 -17.92 9.68
C ASP A 612 -21.34 -18.81 9.46
N LEU A 613 -21.48 -19.82 8.58
CA LEU A 613 -20.37 -20.70 8.19
C LEU A 613 -19.27 -19.96 7.40
N LEU A 614 -19.63 -18.94 6.61
CA LEU A 614 -18.64 -18.08 5.96
C LEU A 614 -17.79 -17.32 6.99
N ILE A 615 -18.37 -16.91 8.12
CA ILE A 615 -17.59 -16.33 9.22
C ILE A 615 -16.67 -17.40 9.83
N ALA A 616 -17.18 -18.62 10.07
CA ALA A 616 -16.37 -19.72 10.60
C ALA A 616 -15.13 -20.01 9.75
N SER A 617 -15.26 -20.02 8.41
CA SER A 617 -14.15 -20.27 7.49
C SER A 617 -13.00 -19.28 7.68
N GLN A 618 -13.29 -18.00 8.04
CA GLN A 618 -12.26 -17.00 8.32
C GLN A 618 -11.41 -17.35 9.55
N PHE A 619 -12.06 -17.85 10.59
CA PHE A 619 -11.37 -18.23 11.82
C PHE A 619 -10.61 -19.54 11.68
N ILE A 620 -11.07 -20.48 10.87
CA ILE A 620 -10.34 -21.73 10.59
C ILE A 620 -8.96 -21.41 10.02
N ILE A 621 -8.90 -20.67 8.92
CA ILE A 621 -7.62 -20.33 8.29
C ILE A 621 -6.75 -19.43 9.20
N TYR A 622 -7.38 -18.56 10.00
CA TYR A 622 -6.67 -17.74 10.97
C TYR A 622 -5.98 -18.59 12.04
N TYR A 623 -6.69 -19.52 12.67
CA TYR A 623 -6.13 -20.36 13.74
C TYR A 623 -5.11 -21.40 13.23
N ILE A 624 -5.32 -21.94 12.02
CA ILE A 624 -4.30 -22.77 11.35
C ILE A 624 -3.00 -21.95 11.21
N GLY A 625 -3.08 -20.74 10.68
CA GLY A 625 -1.91 -19.86 10.54
C GLY A 625 -1.27 -19.49 11.88
N LYS A 626 -2.09 -19.23 12.91
CA LYS A 626 -1.64 -18.88 14.26
C LYS A 626 -0.81 -20.02 14.89
N ILE A 627 -1.29 -21.27 14.76
CA ILE A 627 -0.61 -22.45 15.31
C ILE A 627 0.65 -22.77 14.52
N LEU A 628 0.60 -22.66 13.19
CA LEU A 628 1.77 -22.88 12.33
C LEU A 628 2.81 -21.75 12.39
N ASP A 629 2.55 -20.66 13.12
CA ASP A 629 3.36 -19.44 13.20
C ASP A 629 3.68 -18.84 11.81
N ILE A 630 2.68 -18.84 10.90
CA ILE A 630 2.77 -18.28 9.56
C ILE A 630 1.73 -17.18 9.33
N ASP A 631 2.11 -16.16 8.59
CA ASP A 631 1.18 -15.15 8.08
C ASP A 631 0.54 -15.67 6.80
N VAL A 632 -0.65 -16.28 6.90
CA VAL A 632 -1.38 -16.86 5.76
C VAL A 632 -1.70 -15.85 4.67
N SER A 633 -1.74 -14.55 5.00
CA SER A 633 -1.96 -13.49 4.02
C SER A 633 -0.70 -13.13 3.22
N LYS A 634 0.45 -13.69 3.57
CA LYS A 634 1.74 -13.45 2.90
C LYS A 634 2.47 -14.76 2.59
N PRO A 635 1.90 -15.60 1.73
CA PRO A 635 2.53 -16.86 1.35
C PRO A 635 3.89 -16.61 0.70
N LYS A 636 4.75 -17.63 0.76
CA LYS A 636 6.02 -17.62 0.01
C LYS A 636 5.74 -17.94 -1.45
N TYR A 637 6.24 -17.13 -2.36
CA TYR A 637 6.12 -17.33 -3.80
C TYR A 637 7.40 -16.91 -4.54
N SER A 638 7.63 -17.47 -5.71
CA SER A 638 8.76 -17.13 -6.58
C SER A 638 8.48 -15.85 -7.40
N GLU A 639 9.53 -15.24 -7.95
CA GLU A 639 9.37 -14.12 -8.91
C GLU A 639 8.55 -14.52 -10.14
N ASN A 640 8.66 -15.78 -10.59
CA ASN A 640 7.89 -16.27 -11.72
C ASN A 640 6.39 -16.38 -11.39
N ALA A 641 6.03 -16.80 -10.17
CA ALA A 641 4.64 -16.78 -9.72
C ALA A 641 4.06 -15.36 -9.73
N MET A 642 4.86 -14.35 -9.32
CA MET A 642 4.44 -12.95 -9.37
C MET A 642 4.24 -12.43 -10.80
N LYS A 643 4.98 -12.93 -11.79
CA LYS A 643 4.74 -12.59 -13.20
C LYS A 643 3.38 -13.08 -13.66
N ILE A 644 2.96 -14.28 -13.23
CA ILE A 644 1.63 -14.84 -13.52
C ILE A 644 0.57 -13.99 -12.82
N TYR A 645 0.73 -13.68 -11.53
CA TYR A 645 -0.23 -12.89 -10.76
C TYR A 645 -0.45 -11.48 -11.33
N PHE A 646 0.61 -10.81 -11.81
CA PHE A 646 0.54 -9.48 -12.41
C PHE A 646 0.45 -9.49 -13.94
N TYR A 647 0.18 -10.64 -14.53
CA TYR A 647 0.01 -10.72 -16.00
C TYR A 647 -1.15 -9.82 -16.45
N LYS A 648 -0.88 -8.99 -17.45
CA LYS A 648 -1.84 -7.99 -17.98
C LYS A 648 -2.18 -8.22 -19.44
N GLY A 649 -1.71 -9.33 -20.00
CA GLY A 649 -2.03 -9.70 -21.36
C GLY A 649 -3.50 -10.08 -21.56
N GLU A 650 -3.85 -10.44 -22.78
CA GLU A 650 -5.19 -10.95 -23.10
C GLU A 650 -5.44 -12.27 -22.35
N LEU A 651 -6.65 -12.42 -21.84
CA LEU A 651 -7.10 -13.63 -21.14
C LEU A 651 -7.37 -14.74 -22.16
#